data_01640b269ddb058a3896963e8180c366
#
_entry.id   01640b269ddb058a3896963e8180c366
#
_cell.length_a   1.000
_cell.length_b   1.000
_cell.length_c   1.000
_cell.angle_alpha   90.00
_cell.angle_beta   90.00
_cell.angle_gamma   90.00
#
_symmetry.space_group_name_H-M   'P 1'
#
loop_
_entity.id
_entity.type
_entity.pdbx_description
1 polymer ?
#
loop_
_entity_poly.entity_id
_entity_poly.type
_entity_poly.pdbx_seq_one_letter_code
_entity_poly.pdbx_strand_id
1 'polypeptide(L)'
;MPHTLYLAPSGAKVGLTSVALGLVRALDNRGVRVAFCKPIGQPIAKATGPERSTHFIRATTSLRPALPISLEEAERLISSERTDELLERVMRDFHESASDADVVVVEGLAHSSDTPFGATLNVQLVKTLSAQVILTGSLAGLSMEEFDERLEFSGSQYGGLEGGAVIGCIINHVPDPQKRSLAALRDDLAAKSRLLERGGFHLIGAIPSNPELTACRTIDIARHLGAKVLHEGEIQTRRAKKISLLARTVPNMMHTFQAGSILVTPIDRSDVMMAAALTALKTPIAGLVLTGDFKMDEPVWNLCKPGFDTGLPVLSVQSNSWETATHLNRMDPEVPEDDLERVQLGMDHVALYIDADWIASRSAIPVETRMSPAAFCYRITERARAVAKRIILPEGDEPRTIRAAALCAQRNIARCVMLGSPEEIHRVADGLEVDLPDNLEILDPAQLRANYVGPLVEMRKHKGLTPEDAADLLSDNVWLGTVMLALGEVDGLVSGAVHSTANTIRPALQIIKTKAGAKVVSSIFFMCLPEQVVVYGDCAVNPDPDAETLADIAIQSADSAERFGIPARVAMISYSTGASGSGADVDKVREATRIAKGKRPDLLLDGPLQYDAATMADVAATKAPDSPVAGRATVFVFP
;
A
#
# COMPACT_ATOMS: atom_id res chain seq x y z
N MET A 1 -14.15 -4.83 -0.29
CA MET A 1 -12.88 -4.27 -0.78
C MET A 1 -12.43 -5.11 -1.95
N PRO A 2 -11.73 -4.56 -2.96
CA PRO A 2 -11.19 -5.34 -4.05
C PRO A 2 -10.17 -6.37 -3.54
N HIS A 3 -9.97 -7.43 -4.30
CA HIS A 3 -8.92 -8.41 -4.02
C HIS A 3 -7.55 -7.78 -4.27
N THR A 4 -6.73 -7.62 -3.25
CA THR A 4 -5.46 -6.90 -3.34
C THR A 4 -4.29 -7.88 -3.46
N LEU A 5 -3.55 -7.77 -4.56
CA LEU A 5 -2.37 -8.58 -4.87
C LEU A 5 -1.12 -7.71 -4.76
N TYR A 6 -0.23 -8.04 -3.86
CA TYR A 6 1.03 -7.33 -3.63
C TYR A 6 2.20 -8.09 -4.25
N LEU A 7 2.85 -7.50 -5.24
CA LEU A 7 4.05 -8.05 -5.85
C LEU A 7 5.27 -7.68 -5.01
N ALA A 8 5.84 -8.67 -4.34
CA ALA A 8 7.03 -8.51 -3.53
C ALA A 8 8.26 -9.12 -4.20
N PRO A 9 9.40 -8.42 -4.27
CA PRO A 9 10.61 -8.97 -4.87
C PRO A 9 11.27 -10.01 -3.95
N SER A 10 11.75 -11.13 -4.50
CA SER A 10 12.59 -12.10 -3.79
C SER A 10 14.10 -11.85 -3.95
N GLY A 11 14.47 -10.74 -4.60
CA GLY A 11 15.85 -10.34 -4.83
C GLY A 11 15.97 -9.07 -5.65
N ALA A 12 17.19 -8.65 -5.95
CA ALA A 12 17.46 -7.52 -6.82
C ALA A 12 17.25 -7.90 -8.30
N LYS A 13 16.82 -6.93 -9.12
CA LYS A 13 16.68 -7.06 -10.59
C LYS A 13 15.80 -8.23 -11.05
N VAL A 14 14.74 -8.52 -10.28
CA VAL A 14 13.77 -9.58 -10.63
C VAL A 14 12.80 -9.20 -11.75
N GLY A 15 12.83 -7.94 -12.22
CA GLY A 15 11.91 -7.42 -13.23
C GLY A 15 10.51 -7.13 -12.68
N LEU A 16 10.45 -6.63 -11.43
CA LEU A 16 9.21 -6.41 -10.70
C LEU A 16 8.19 -5.58 -11.50
N THR A 17 8.63 -4.44 -12.07
CA THR A 17 7.77 -3.59 -12.91
C THR A 17 7.22 -4.33 -14.13
N SER A 18 8.07 -5.06 -14.87
CA SER A 18 7.60 -5.82 -16.04
C SER A 18 6.56 -6.87 -15.68
N VAL A 19 6.75 -7.54 -14.53
CA VAL A 19 5.79 -8.53 -14.01
C VAL A 19 4.50 -7.85 -13.59
N ALA A 20 4.57 -6.69 -12.92
CA ALA A 20 3.39 -5.93 -12.50
C ALA A 20 2.54 -5.47 -13.70
N LEU A 21 3.20 -4.89 -14.70
CA LEU A 21 2.56 -4.45 -15.94
C LEU A 21 1.92 -5.62 -16.70
N GLY A 22 2.64 -6.73 -16.82
CA GLY A 22 2.14 -7.94 -17.49
C GLY A 22 1.00 -8.62 -16.74
N LEU A 23 1.01 -8.60 -15.40
CA LEU A 23 -0.09 -9.10 -14.58
C LEU A 23 -1.37 -8.28 -14.79
N VAL A 24 -1.25 -6.94 -14.82
CA VAL A 24 -2.38 -6.05 -15.17
C VAL A 24 -2.93 -6.43 -16.54
N ARG A 25 -2.09 -6.59 -17.56
CA ARG A 25 -2.49 -7.02 -18.91
C ARG A 25 -3.15 -8.40 -18.93
N ALA A 26 -2.62 -9.35 -18.17
CA ALA A 26 -3.17 -10.71 -18.11
C ALA A 26 -4.60 -10.74 -17.53
N LEU A 27 -4.85 -9.95 -16.48
CA LEU A 27 -6.16 -9.82 -15.84
C LEU A 27 -7.14 -9.05 -16.74
N ASP A 28 -6.70 -7.96 -17.35
CA ASP A 28 -7.49 -7.17 -18.29
C ASP A 28 -7.96 -8.03 -19.50
N ASN A 29 -7.07 -8.86 -20.07
CA ASN A 29 -7.38 -9.80 -21.14
C ASN A 29 -8.46 -10.85 -20.74
N ARG A 30 -8.70 -11.06 -19.45
CA ARG A 30 -9.77 -11.95 -18.91
C ARG A 30 -11.04 -11.19 -18.57
N GLY A 31 -11.07 -9.88 -18.80
CA GLY A 31 -12.22 -9.03 -18.48
C GLY A 31 -12.38 -8.76 -16.97
N VAL A 32 -11.35 -8.98 -16.18
CA VAL A 32 -11.31 -8.60 -14.75
C VAL A 32 -11.14 -7.08 -14.67
N ARG A 33 -11.96 -6.41 -13.87
CA ARG A 33 -11.78 -4.99 -13.60
C ARG A 33 -10.56 -4.81 -12.69
N VAL A 34 -9.42 -4.54 -13.31
CA VAL A 34 -8.13 -4.41 -12.62
C VAL A 34 -7.80 -2.94 -12.36
N ALA A 35 -7.18 -2.67 -11.22
CA ALA A 35 -6.50 -1.41 -10.93
C ALA A 35 -5.03 -1.67 -10.63
N PHE A 36 -4.24 -0.61 -10.71
CA PHE A 36 -2.81 -0.63 -10.39
C PHE A 36 -2.49 0.42 -9.33
N CYS A 37 -1.60 0.08 -8.40
CA CYS A 37 -1.09 1.01 -7.40
C CYS A 37 0.41 0.79 -7.20
N LYS A 38 1.17 1.88 -7.24
CA LYS A 38 2.57 1.94 -6.80
C LYS A 38 2.63 2.87 -5.59
N PRO A 39 2.64 2.35 -4.34
CA PRO A 39 2.54 3.22 -3.16
C PRO A 39 3.73 4.17 -3.01
N ILE A 40 4.94 3.67 -3.23
CA ILE A 40 6.19 4.44 -3.08
C ILE A 40 6.97 4.38 -4.40
N GLY A 41 7.30 5.54 -4.94
CA GLY A 41 8.11 5.66 -6.14
C GLY A 41 9.59 5.43 -5.85
N GLN A 42 10.25 4.63 -6.68
CA GLN A 42 11.69 4.44 -6.62
C GLN A 42 12.32 5.13 -7.83
N PRO A 43 13.07 6.22 -7.62
CA PRO A 43 13.79 6.86 -8.72
C PRO A 43 14.90 5.91 -9.20
N ILE A 44 15.11 5.89 -10.52
CA ILE A 44 16.29 5.26 -11.08
C ILE A 44 17.44 6.25 -10.91
N ALA A 45 18.60 5.75 -10.52
CA ALA A 45 19.79 6.57 -10.34
C ALA A 45 20.01 7.48 -11.56
N LYS A 46 19.91 8.81 -11.35
CA LYS A 46 20.10 9.89 -12.34
C LYS A 46 18.91 10.21 -13.28
N ALA A 47 17.74 9.60 -13.15
CA ALA A 47 16.57 9.98 -13.95
C ALA A 47 15.79 11.12 -13.26
N THR A 48 15.52 12.19 -14.01
CA THR A 48 14.68 13.33 -13.58
C THR A 48 13.22 13.19 -14.03
N GLY A 49 12.84 12.01 -14.55
CA GLY A 49 11.53 11.72 -15.12
C GLY A 49 10.50 11.25 -14.07
N PRO A 50 9.24 11.04 -14.52
CA PRO A 50 8.18 10.49 -13.69
C PRO A 50 8.51 9.06 -13.23
N GLU A 51 7.84 8.60 -12.17
CA GLU A 51 7.96 7.20 -11.75
C GLU A 51 7.47 6.26 -12.87
N ARG A 52 8.31 5.30 -13.25
CA ARG A 52 8.15 4.53 -14.49
C ARG A 52 6.93 3.63 -14.52
N SER A 53 6.67 2.88 -13.46
CA SER A 53 5.58 1.91 -13.42
C SER A 53 4.24 2.61 -13.63
N THR A 54 4.02 3.70 -12.89
CA THR A 54 2.82 4.53 -13.00
C THR A 54 2.74 5.23 -14.35
N HIS A 55 3.88 5.74 -14.85
CA HIS A 55 3.94 6.36 -16.18
C HIS A 55 3.54 5.38 -17.28
N PHE A 56 4.11 4.18 -17.28
CA PHE A 56 3.80 3.16 -18.29
C PHE A 56 2.35 2.70 -18.24
N ILE A 57 1.79 2.45 -17.04
CA ILE A 57 0.37 2.12 -16.90
C ILE A 57 -0.51 3.22 -17.49
N ARG A 58 -0.25 4.49 -17.17
CA ARG A 58 -1.02 5.62 -17.69
C ARG A 58 -0.89 5.81 -19.19
N ALA A 59 0.28 5.48 -19.77
CA ALA A 59 0.56 5.63 -21.18
C ALA A 59 0.06 4.46 -22.05
N THR A 60 -0.03 3.24 -21.48
CA THR A 60 -0.35 2.03 -22.25
C THR A 60 -1.72 1.42 -21.95
N THR A 61 -2.43 1.95 -20.94
CA THR A 61 -3.77 1.50 -20.53
C THR A 61 -4.72 2.68 -20.29
N SER A 62 -5.99 2.39 -20.04
CA SER A 62 -6.98 3.39 -19.60
C SER A 62 -6.91 3.69 -18.10
N LEU A 63 -6.11 2.96 -17.34
CA LEU A 63 -5.99 3.13 -15.89
C LEU A 63 -5.34 4.47 -15.53
N ARG A 64 -5.81 5.05 -14.43
CA ARG A 64 -5.31 6.33 -13.91
C ARG A 64 -4.95 6.21 -12.42
N PRO A 65 -3.92 5.38 -12.08
CA PRO A 65 -3.48 5.24 -10.70
C PRO A 65 -3.00 6.58 -10.13
N ALA A 66 -3.14 6.75 -8.83
CA ALA A 66 -2.55 7.87 -8.10
C ALA A 66 -1.03 7.93 -8.33
N LEU A 67 -0.45 9.12 -8.20
CA LEU A 67 1.01 9.25 -8.26
C LEU A 67 1.62 8.71 -6.96
N PRO A 68 2.69 7.92 -7.05
CA PRO A 68 3.33 7.36 -5.86
C PRO A 68 3.98 8.45 -4.99
N ILE A 69 4.02 8.20 -3.70
CA ILE A 69 4.79 9.03 -2.75
C ILE A 69 6.27 8.89 -3.12
N SER A 70 7.01 10.00 -3.17
CA SER A 70 8.44 9.95 -3.49
C SER A 70 9.23 9.20 -2.41
N LEU A 71 10.31 8.52 -2.80
CA LEU A 71 11.18 7.81 -1.86
C LEU A 71 11.74 8.75 -0.78
N GLU A 72 12.17 9.94 -1.18
CA GLU A 72 12.70 10.96 -0.27
C GLU A 72 11.67 11.39 0.79
N GLU A 73 10.42 11.56 0.40
CA GLU A 73 9.35 11.90 1.33
C GLU A 73 9.01 10.73 2.26
N ALA A 74 9.01 9.50 1.76
CA ALA A 74 8.82 8.31 2.58
C ALA A 74 9.94 8.17 3.62
N GLU A 75 11.21 8.35 3.22
CA GLU A 75 12.37 8.37 4.12
C GLU A 75 12.25 9.44 5.21
N ARG A 76 11.84 10.64 4.83
CA ARG A 76 11.65 11.75 5.76
C ARG A 76 10.59 11.43 6.82
N LEU A 77 9.46 10.87 6.41
CA LEU A 77 8.39 10.51 7.33
C LEU A 77 8.79 9.37 8.28
N ILE A 78 9.48 8.36 7.78
CA ILE A 78 9.99 7.23 8.58
C ILE A 78 11.03 7.73 9.59
N SER A 79 11.99 8.54 9.15
CA SER A 79 13.06 9.07 10.01
C SER A 79 12.54 10.02 11.10
N SER A 80 11.39 10.64 10.87
CA SER A 80 10.71 11.53 11.83
C SER A 80 9.67 10.78 12.70
N GLU A 81 9.68 9.45 12.73
CA GLU A 81 8.71 8.61 13.45
C GLU A 81 7.23 8.85 13.08
N ARG A 82 6.99 9.35 11.85
CA ARG A 82 5.66 9.64 11.29
C ARG A 82 5.21 8.58 10.28
N THR A 83 5.54 7.32 10.55
CA THR A 83 5.18 6.20 9.67
C THR A 83 3.67 6.06 9.50
N ASP A 84 2.90 6.38 10.54
CA ASP A 84 1.43 6.33 10.47
C ASP A 84 0.87 7.29 9.41
N GLU A 85 1.44 8.49 9.29
CA GLU A 85 1.05 9.45 8.26
C GLU A 85 1.39 8.95 6.85
N LEU A 86 2.56 8.31 6.68
CA LEU A 86 2.93 7.67 5.43
C LEU A 86 1.91 6.61 5.04
N LEU A 87 1.53 5.73 5.97
CA LEU A 87 0.58 4.65 5.72
C LEU A 87 -0.85 5.17 5.47
N GLU A 88 -1.25 6.26 6.13
CA GLU A 88 -2.54 6.92 5.85
C GLU A 88 -2.59 7.49 4.43
N ARG A 89 -1.50 8.11 3.96
CA ARG A 89 -1.40 8.61 2.58
C ARG A 89 -1.44 7.46 1.57
N VAL A 90 -0.71 6.37 1.84
CA VAL A 90 -0.77 5.16 1.02
C VAL A 90 -2.20 4.63 0.91
N MET A 91 -2.94 4.59 2.01
CA MET A 91 -4.34 4.15 2.01
C MET A 91 -5.23 5.05 1.17
N ARG A 92 -5.05 6.36 1.24
CA ARG A 92 -5.79 7.32 0.41
C ARG A 92 -5.51 7.09 -1.07
N ASP A 93 -4.23 7.03 -1.47
CA ASP A 93 -3.79 6.90 -2.85
C ASP A 93 -4.19 5.51 -3.42
N PHE A 94 -4.20 4.48 -2.57
CA PHE A 94 -4.74 3.16 -2.88
C PHE A 94 -6.25 3.21 -3.16
N HIS A 95 -7.05 3.86 -2.30
CA HIS A 95 -8.50 3.97 -2.51
C HIS A 95 -8.85 4.78 -3.76
N GLU A 96 -8.10 5.84 -4.04
CA GLU A 96 -8.24 6.61 -5.28
C GLU A 96 -7.98 5.74 -6.51
N SER A 97 -6.93 4.91 -6.46
CA SER A 97 -6.56 4.01 -7.57
C SER A 97 -7.51 2.82 -7.73
N ALA A 98 -8.13 2.35 -6.64
CA ALA A 98 -8.88 1.10 -6.55
C ALA A 98 -10.40 1.25 -6.80
N SER A 99 -10.90 2.47 -7.10
CA SER A 99 -12.33 2.70 -7.32
C SER A 99 -12.85 1.77 -8.43
N ASP A 100 -13.92 1.00 -8.12
CA ASP A 100 -14.60 0.08 -9.06
C ASP A 100 -13.80 -1.14 -9.55
N ALA A 101 -12.64 -1.45 -8.99
CA ALA A 101 -11.85 -2.62 -9.35
C ALA A 101 -12.29 -3.88 -8.59
N ASP A 102 -12.21 -5.05 -9.26
CA ASP A 102 -12.34 -6.36 -8.62
C ASP A 102 -11.00 -6.81 -8.03
N VAL A 103 -9.91 -6.49 -8.73
CA VAL A 103 -8.53 -6.82 -8.35
C VAL A 103 -7.66 -5.57 -8.40
N VAL A 104 -6.83 -5.36 -7.38
CA VAL A 104 -5.79 -4.32 -7.38
C VAL A 104 -4.42 -4.96 -7.37
N VAL A 105 -3.62 -4.66 -8.38
CA VAL A 105 -2.20 -5.05 -8.44
C VAL A 105 -1.37 -3.95 -7.80
N VAL A 106 -0.71 -4.27 -6.70
CA VAL A 106 0.20 -3.36 -5.98
C VAL A 106 1.63 -3.75 -6.25
N GLU A 107 2.42 -2.84 -6.80
CA GLU A 107 3.85 -3.04 -6.99
C GLU A 107 4.62 -2.57 -5.76
N GLY A 108 5.33 -3.51 -5.11
CA GLY A 108 6.17 -3.23 -3.96
C GLY A 108 7.48 -2.50 -4.30
N LEU A 109 8.29 -2.28 -3.27
CA LEU A 109 9.63 -1.70 -3.41
C LEU A 109 10.62 -2.79 -3.85
N ALA A 110 11.36 -2.53 -4.91
CA ALA A 110 12.46 -3.37 -5.34
C ALA A 110 13.63 -3.31 -4.33
N HIS A 111 14.37 -4.40 -4.20
CA HIS A 111 15.55 -4.43 -3.34
C HIS A 111 16.66 -3.54 -3.94
N SER A 112 17.13 -2.57 -3.15
CA SER A 112 18.23 -1.68 -3.51
C SER A 112 19.11 -1.42 -2.28
N SER A 113 20.41 -1.24 -2.51
CA SER A 113 21.34 -0.77 -1.45
C SER A 113 20.97 0.61 -0.92
N ASP A 114 20.29 1.40 -1.73
CA ASP A 114 19.91 2.78 -1.42
C ASP A 114 18.62 2.86 -0.59
N THR A 115 17.91 1.73 -0.38
CA THR A 115 16.67 1.65 0.39
C THR A 115 16.71 0.55 1.44
N PRO A 116 17.52 0.67 2.50
CA PRO A 116 17.67 -0.39 3.50
C PRO A 116 16.38 -0.70 4.27
N PHE A 117 15.45 0.26 4.38
CA PHE A 117 14.13 0.10 5.00
C PHE A 117 13.09 -0.56 4.07
N GLY A 118 13.41 -0.77 2.79
CA GLY A 118 12.45 -1.23 1.77
C GLY A 118 11.79 -2.56 2.10
N ALA A 119 12.53 -3.52 2.65
CA ALA A 119 11.97 -4.82 3.05
C ALA A 119 10.95 -4.68 4.19
N THR A 120 11.28 -3.93 5.24
CA THR A 120 10.38 -3.67 6.36
C THR A 120 9.14 -2.90 5.92
N LEU A 121 9.31 -1.91 5.05
CA LEU A 121 8.19 -1.13 4.51
C LEU A 121 7.28 -1.99 3.63
N ASN A 122 7.80 -2.90 2.81
CA ASN A 122 7.00 -3.85 2.06
C ASN A 122 6.09 -4.69 2.98
N VAL A 123 6.62 -5.18 4.10
CA VAL A 123 5.83 -5.94 5.09
C VAL A 123 4.72 -5.08 5.71
N GLN A 124 5.03 -3.83 6.05
CA GLN A 124 4.03 -2.89 6.59
C GLN A 124 2.95 -2.57 5.55
N LEU A 125 3.32 -2.35 4.28
CA LEU A 125 2.37 -2.10 3.19
C LEU A 125 1.45 -3.29 2.95
N VAL A 126 1.96 -4.52 2.95
CA VAL A 126 1.13 -5.74 2.83
C VAL A 126 0.09 -5.80 3.94
N LYS A 127 0.48 -5.57 5.19
CA LYS A 127 -0.43 -5.54 6.35
C LYS A 127 -1.45 -4.41 6.25
N THR A 128 -0.98 -3.20 5.91
CA THR A 128 -1.83 -2.00 5.78
C THR A 128 -2.92 -2.18 4.73
N LEU A 129 -2.55 -2.73 3.56
CA LEU A 129 -3.46 -2.96 2.45
C LEU A 129 -4.25 -4.27 2.56
N SER A 130 -4.02 -5.07 3.60
CA SER A 130 -4.59 -6.41 3.76
C SER A 130 -4.41 -7.26 2.50
N ALA A 131 -3.22 -7.18 1.91
CA ALA A 131 -2.93 -7.74 0.60
C ALA A 131 -2.43 -9.19 0.68
N GLN A 132 -2.75 -9.98 -0.36
CA GLN A 132 -2.11 -11.26 -0.61
C GLN A 132 -0.82 -11.05 -1.40
N VAL A 133 0.25 -11.75 -1.01
CA VAL A 133 1.58 -11.57 -1.57
C VAL A 133 1.86 -12.58 -2.67
N ILE A 134 2.34 -12.07 -3.80
CA ILE A 134 2.94 -12.86 -4.88
C ILE A 134 4.44 -12.53 -4.90
N LEU A 135 5.27 -13.53 -4.63
CA LEU A 135 6.72 -13.35 -4.69
C LEU A 135 7.17 -13.31 -6.15
N THR A 136 7.89 -12.28 -6.53
CA THR A 136 8.50 -12.15 -7.86
C THR A 136 9.99 -12.49 -7.78
N GLY A 137 10.40 -13.53 -8.48
CA GLY A 137 11.79 -13.97 -8.52
C GLY A 137 12.34 -14.06 -9.93
N SER A 138 13.65 -14.25 -10.05
CA SER A 138 14.36 -14.43 -11.33
C SER A 138 15.29 -15.63 -11.27
N LEU A 139 15.25 -16.48 -12.30
CA LEU A 139 16.18 -17.61 -12.45
C LEU A 139 17.48 -17.24 -13.17
N ALA A 140 17.65 -15.97 -13.58
CA ALA A 140 18.88 -15.55 -14.25
C ALA A 140 20.13 -15.77 -13.38
N GLY A 141 21.00 -16.69 -13.79
CA GLY A 141 22.26 -16.98 -13.10
C GLY A 141 22.12 -17.75 -11.79
N LEU A 142 20.97 -18.36 -11.52
CA LEU A 142 20.71 -19.18 -10.32
C LEU A 142 20.38 -20.61 -10.69
N SER A 143 20.78 -21.55 -9.83
CA SER A 143 20.22 -22.89 -9.78
C SER A 143 18.81 -22.87 -9.17
N MET A 144 18.03 -23.93 -9.38
CA MET A 144 16.70 -24.05 -8.77
C MET A 144 16.77 -24.11 -7.23
N GLU A 145 17.80 -24.74 -6.69
CA GLU A 145 17.99 -24.82 -5.23
C GLU A 145 18.25 -23.45 -4.60
N GLU A 146 19.16 -22.66 -5.18
CA GLU A 146 19.42 -21.28 -4.74
C GLU A 146 18.18 -20.39 -4.89
N PHE A 147 17.37 -20.64 -5.91
CA PHE A 147 16.12 -19.92 -6.12
C PHE A 147 15.09 -20.27 -5.03
N ASP A 148 14.93 -21.56 -4.71
CA ASP A 148 14.03 -22.03 -3.64
C ASP A 148 14.43 -21.43 -2.28
N GLU A 149 15.72 -21.39 -1.95
CA GLU A 149 16.21 -20.78 -0.70
C GLU A 149 15.87 -19.28 -0.63
N ARG A 150 15.99 -18.56 -1.75
CA ARG A 150 15.61 -17.14 -1.81
C ARG A 150 14.10 -16.92 -1.64
N LEU A 151 13.27 -17.77 -2.23
CA LEU A 151 11.82 -17.71 -2.05
C LEU A 151 11.43 -18.00 -0.60
N GLU A 152 12.02 -19.01 0.01
CA GLU A 152 11.76 -19.38 1.40
C GLU A 152 12.16 -18.26 2.37
N PHE A 153 13.34 -17.68 2.18
CA PHE A 153 13.81 -16.52 2.93
C PHE A 153 12.89 -15.31 2.77
N SER A 154 12.52 -14.97 1.53
CA SER A 154 11.63 -13.83 1.27
C SER A 154 10.22 -14.06 1.81
N GLY A 155 9.70 -15.28 1.66
CA GLY A 155 8.39 -15.67 2.18
C GLY A 155 8.30 -15.60 3.70
N SER A 156 9.39 -15.90 4.41
CA SER A 156 9.44 -15.85 5.89
C SER A 156 9.13 -14.45 6.43
N GLN A 157 9.45 -13.39 5.69
CA GLN A 157 9.15 -12.00 6.07
C GLN A 157 7.64 -11.71 6.09
N TYR A 158 6.85 -12.48 5.34
CA TYR A 158 5.39 -12.35 5.23
C TYR A 158 4.64 -13.47 5.96
N GLY A 159 5.28 -14.15 6.90
CA GLY A 159 4.65 -15.21 7.71
C GLY A 159 4.85 -16.63 7.16
N GLY A 160 5.72 -16.83 6.20
CA GLY A 160 6.05 -18.12 5.58
C GLY A 160 5.24 -18.40 4.31
N LEU A 161 5.58 -19.51 3.65
CA LEU A 161 4.93 -19.96 2.42
C LEU A 161 3.68 -20.81 2.68
N GLU A 162 3.52 -21.34 3.89
CA GLU A 162 2.41 -22.20 4.29
C GLU A 162 1.43 -21.42 5.18
N GLY A 163 0.23 -21.13 4.67
CA GLY A 163 -0.86 -20.54 5.46
C GLY A 163 -0.76 -19.05 5.80
N GLY A 164 0.22 -18.35 5.22
CA GLY A 164 0.42 -16.92 5.41
C GLY A 164 -0.25 -16.03 4.35
N ALA A 165 0.20 -14.79 4.27
CA ALA A 165 -0.23 -13.85 3.23
C ALA A 165 0.28 -14.24 1.83
N VAL A 166 1.33 -15.08 1.74
CA VAL A 166 1.96 -15.50 0.48
C VAL A 166 1.10 -16.57 -0.20
N ILE A 167 0.63 -16.28 -1.41
CA ILE A 167 -0.25 -17.19 -2.17
C ILE A 167 0.49 -17.93 -3.31
N GLY A 168 1.69 -17.49 -3.66
CA GLY A 168 2.48 -18.11 -4.71
C GLY A 168 3.60 -17.21 -5.22
N CYS A 169 4.17 -17.61 -6.36
CA CYS A 169 5.23 -16.86 -7.00
C CYS A 169 5.05 -16.72 -8.52
N ILE A 170 5.75 -15.71 -9.06
CA ILE A 170 5.98 -15.54 -10.49
C ILE A 170 7.50 -15.59 -10.71
N ILE A 171 7.94 -16.50 -11.57
CA ILE A 171 9.35 -16.71 -11.92
C ILE A 171 9.64 -16.02 -13.24
N ASN A 172 10.50 -15.03 -13.21
CA ASN A 172 10.96 -14.31 -14.40
C ASN A 172 12.32 -14.86 -14.90
N HIS A 173 12.68 -14.54 -16.13
CA HIS A 173 13.91 -14.94 -16.80
C HIS A 173 14.16 -16.46 -16.76
N VAL A 174 13.11 -17.25 -16.98
CA VAL A 174 13.22 -18.70 -17.11
C VAL A 174 14.00 -19.04 -18.38
N PRO A 175 15.07 -19.84 -18.33
CA PRO A 175 15.75 -20.30 -19.52
C PRO A 175 14.85 -21.24 -20.33
N ASP A 176 14.42 -20.82 -21.52
CA ASP A 176 13.57 -21.64 -22.38
C ASP A 176 13.88 -21.45 -23.87
N PRO A 177 14.88 -22.17 -24.40
CA PRO A 177 15.24 -22.12 -25.81
C PRO A 177 14.17 -22.74 -26.73
N GLN A 178 13.22 -23.51 -26.17
CA GLN A 178 12.19 -24.25 -26.93
C GLN A 178 10.89 -23.47 -27.05
N LYS A 179 10.74 -22.32 -26.38
CA LYS A 179 9.51 -21.51 -26.37
C LYS A 179 8.26 -22.30 -25.99
N ARG A 180 8.33 -23.05 -24.89
CA ARG A 180 7.26 -23.90 -24.36
C ARG A 180 6.07 -23.08 -23.85
N SER A 181 4.93 -23.72 -23.69
CA SER A 181 3.75 -23.14 -23.05
C SER A 181 3.94 -22.98 -21.53
N LEU A 182 3.14 -22.13 -20.89
CA LEU A 182 3.13 -21.97 -19.43
C LEU A 182 2.96 -23.32 -18.71
N ALA A 183 2.02 -24.17 -19.18
CA ALA A 183 1.77 -25.48 -18.55
C ALA A 183 3.04 -26.36 -18.57
N ALA A 184 3.71 -26.46 -19.72
CA ALA A 184 4.93 -27.26 -19.85
C ALA A 184 6.10 -26.70 -19.01
N LEU A 185 6.19 -25.37 -18.87
CA LEU A 185 7.19 -24.74 -18.00
C LEU A 185 6.87 -24.99 -16.52
N ARG A 186 5.61 -24.93 -16.12
CA ARG A 186 5.17 -25.22 -14.74
C ARG A 186 5.51 -26.66 -14.35
N ASP A 187 5.19 -27.63 -15.21
CA ASP A 187 5.48 -29.04 -14.94
C ASP A 187 7.00 -29.26 -14.79
N ASP A 188 7.81 -28.67 -15.66
CA ASP A 188 9.27 -28.79 -15.61
C ASP A 188 9.87 -28.13 -14.36
N LEU A 189 9.39 -26.96 -13.97
CA LEU A 189 9.86 -26.24 -12.77
C LEU A 189 9.40 -26.91 -11.48
N ALA A 190 8.15 -27.40 -11.43
CA ALA A 190 7.62 -28.14 -10.29
C ALA A 190 8.41 -29.43 -10.03
N ALA A 191 8.83 -30.13 -11.08
CA ALA A 191 9.65 -31.34 -10.97
C ALA A 191 11.08 -31.05 -10.43
N LYS A 192 11.55 -29.81 -10.48
CA LYS A 192 12.90 -29.40 -10.04
C LYS A 192 12.92 -28.64 -8.72
N SER A 193 11.79 -28.10 -8.29
CA SER A 193 11.67 -27.29 -7.08
C SER A 193 11.08 -28.11 -5.93
N ARG A 194 11.68 -28.00 -4.77
CA ARG A 194 11.14 -28.59 -3.54
C ARG A 194 9.96 -27.81 -2.96
N LEU A 195 9.79 -26.54 -3.35
CA LEU A 195 8.75 -25.66 -2.82
C LEU A 195 7.48 -25.69 -3.66
N LEU A 196 7.61 -25.74 -4.98
CA LEU A 196 6.47 -25.69 -5.90
C LEU A 196 5.59 -26.96 -5.87
N GLU A 197 6.07 -28.05 -5.28
CA GLU A 197 5.30 -29.28 -5.04
C GLU A 197 4.51 -29.25 -3.72
N ARG A 198 4.75 -28.27 -2.84
CA ARG A 198 4.06 -28.17 -1.57
C ARG A 198 2.67 -27.59 -1.74
N GLY A 199 1.65 -28.28 -1.24
CA GLY A 199 0.25 -27.83 -1.30
C GLY A 199 0.06 -26.45 -0.66
N GLY A 200 -0.55 -25.53 -1.42
CA GLY A 200 -0.85 -24.16 -0.98
C GLY A 200 0.03 -23.06 -1.57
N PHE A 201 1.24 -23.36 -2.03
CA PHE A 201 2.12 -22.40 -2.70
C PHE A 201 2.07 -22.61 -4.23
N HIS A 202 1.46 -21.67 -4.95
CA HIS A 202 1.16 -21.82 -6.37
C HIS A 202 2.20 -21.12 -7.27
N LEU A 203 2.66 -21.80 -8.34
CA LEU A 203 3.43 -21.17 -9.40
C LEU A 203 2.45 -20.43 -10.34
N ILE A 204 2.28 -19.12 -10.08
CA ILE A 204 1.31 -18.27 -10.79
C ILE A 204 1.80 -17.93 -12.20
N GLY A 205 3.11 -17.83 -12.39
CA GLY A 205 3.67 -17.53 -13.70
C GLY A 205 5.12 -18.00 -13.85
N ALA A 206 5.49 -18.35 -15.09
CA ALA A 206 6.84 -18.74 -15.47
C ALA A 206 7.20 -18.06 -16.79
N ILE A 207 7.93 -16.94 -16.72
CA ILE A 207 8.16 -16.03 -17.84
C ILE A 207 9.53 -16.35 -18.45
N PRO A 208 9.58 -16.85 -19.70
CA PRO A 208 10.85 -17.12 -20.36
C PRO A 208 11.58 -15.84 -20.76
N SER A 209 12.92 -15.92 -20.74
CA SER A 209 13.75 -14.84 -21.26
C SER A 209 13.47 -14.62 -22.74
N ASN A 210 13.22 -13.37 -23.13
CA ASN A 210 13.00 -12.99 -24.52
C ASN A 210 14.02 -11.91 -24.94
N PRO A 211 15.01 -12.25 -25.81
CA PRO A 211 16.01 -11.30 -26.27
C PRO A 211 15.43 -10.08 -27.01
N GLU A 212 14.25 -10.18 -27.57
CA GLU A 212 13.62 -9.06 -28.27
C GLU A 212 13.20 -7.95 -27.30
N LEU A 213 12.84 -8.31 -26.06
CA LEU A 213 12.49 -7.35 -25.02
C LEU A 213 13.71 -6.60 -24.44
N THR A 214 14.92 -7.08 -24.69
CA THR A 214 16.16 -6.39 -24.29
C THR A 214 16.75 -5.52 -25.40
N ALA A 215 16.20 -5.60 -26.61
CA ALA A 215 16.68 -4.86 -27.77
C ALA A 215 16.30 -3.37 -27.67
N CYS A 216 17.28 -2.50 -27.41
CA CYS A 216 17.11 -1.05 -27.37
C CYS A 216 17.02 -0.43 -28.79
N ARG A 217 16.36 0.71 -28.92
CA ARG A 217 16.34 1.44 -30.20
C ARG A 217 17.71 2.06 -30.49
N THR A 218 18.04 2.25 -31.76
CA THR A 218 19.28 2.91 -32.15
C THR A 218 19.37 4.36 -31.64
N ILE A 219 18.24 5.06 -31.49
CA ILE A 219 18.21 6.37 -30.85
C ILE A 219 18.67 6.34 -29.39
N ASP A 220 18.35 5.28 -28.66
CA ASP A 220 18.75 5.15 -27.25
C ASP A 220 20.25 4.91 -27.13
N ILE A 221 20.82 4.17 -28.10
CA ILE A 221 22.28 4.02 -28.28
C ILE A 221 22.92 5.38 -28.58
N ALA A 222 22.36 6.15 -29.52
CA ALA A 222 22.87 7.47 -29.86
C ALA A 222 22.88 8.41 -28.63
N ARG A 223 21.80 8.42 -27.84
CA ARG A 223 21.69 9.20 -26.59
C ARG A 223 22.72 8.75 -25.55
N HIS A 224 22.85 7.44 -25.35
CA HIS A 224 23.82 6.87 -24.39
C HIS A 224 25.27 7.20 -24.72
N LEU A 225 25.64 7.16 -25.99
CA LEU A 225 26.97 7.48 -26.47
C LEU A 225 27.24 8.99 -26.65
N GLY A 226 26.22 9.84 -26.56
CA GLY A 226 26.32 11.23 -26.98
C GLY A 226 26.72 11.37 -28.44
N ALA A 227 26.28 10.44 -29.30
CA ALA A 227 26.69 10.33 -30.68
C ALA A 227 26.06 11.42 -31.56
N LYS A 228 26.85 11.91 -32.54
CA LYS A 228 26.34 12.73 -33.61
C LYS A 228 25.63 11.87 -34.66
N VAL A 229 24.40 12.16 -34.99
CA VAL A 229 23.65 11.49 -36.06
C VAL A 229 24.14 12.04 -37.41
N LEU A 230 24.78 11.19 -38.22
CA LEU A 230 25.22 11.53 -39.57
C LEU A 230 24.14 11.23 -40.61
N HIS A 231 23.41 10.13 -40.42
CA HIS A 231 22.24 9.76 -41.21
C HIS A 231 21.17 9.22 -40.27
N GLU A 232 19.98 9.80 -40.29
CA GLU A 232 18.93 9.47 -39.34
C GLU A 232 18.32 8.09 -39.61
N GLY A 233 17.99 7.81 -40.86
CA GLY A 233 17.32 6.57 -41.22
C GLY A 233 16.13 6.26 -40.34
N GLU A 234 15.95 4.99 -39.99
CA GLU A 234 14.89 4.48 -39.10
C GLU A 234 15.39 4.41 -37.63
N ILE A 235 16.07 5.46 -37.14
CA ILE A 235 16.76 5.47 -35.84
C ILE A 235 15.79 5.22 -34.66
N GLN A 236 14.51 5.62 -34.80
CA GLN A 236 13.48 5.47 -33.77
C GLN A 236 12.93 4.04 -33.67
N THR A 237 12.98 3.27 -34.74
CA THR A 237 12.31 1.97 -34.84
C THR A 237 13.26 0.79 -34.93
N ARG A 238 14.49 0.98 -35.48
CA ARG A 238 15.50 -0.09 -35.53
C ARG A 238 16.02 -0.45 -34.15
N ARG A 239 15.98 -1.74 -33.84
CA ARG A 239 16.35 -2.29 -32.52
C ARG A 239 17.64 -3.09 -32.57
N ALA A 240 18.52 -2.79 -31.64
CA ALA A 240 19.83 -3.43 -31.49
C ALA A 240 19.69 -4.73 -30.67
N LYS A 241 19.81 -5.85 -31.36
CA LYS A 241 19.83 -7.19 -30.74
C LYS A 241 21.26 -7.67 -30.40
N LYS A 242 22.27 -7.10 -31.09
CA LYS A 242 23.67 -7.48 -30.97
C LYS A 242 24.59 -6.32 -31.28
N ILE A 243 25.67 -6.21 -30.55
CA ILE A 243 26.76 -5.26 -30.80
C ILE A 243 27.93 -6.03 -31.41
N SER A 244 28.47 -5.55 -32.53
CA SER A 244 29.58 -6.17 -33.25
C SER A 244 30.70 -5.17 -33.49
N LEU A 245 31.86 -5.41 -32.86
CA LEU A 245 33.09 -4.63 -33.09
C LEU A 245 33.80 -5.18 -34.34
N LEU A 246 33.94 -4.34 -35.37
CA LEU A 246 34.45 -4.74 -36.67
C LEU A 246 35.98 -4.50 -36.78
N ALA A 247 36.76 -5.39 -36.20
CA ALA A 247 38.21 -5.26 -36.10
C ALA A 247 39.02 -6.14 -37.11
N ARG A 248 38.34 -6.99 -37.92
CA ARG A 248 38.95 -7.87 -38.90
C ARG A 248 38.79 -7.33 -40.33
N THR A 249 39.32 -8.04 -41.32
CA THR A 249 39.02 -7.77 -42.73
C THR A 249 37.59 -8.18 -43.07
N VAL A 250 36.94 -7.50 -44.02
CA VAL A 250 35.55 -7.72 -44.39
C VAL A 250 35.19 -9.19 -44.61
N PRO A 251 35.95 -10.00 -45.38
CA PRO A 251 35.61 -11.41 -45.55
C PRO A 251 35.53 -12.23 -44.25
N ASN A 252 36.36 -11.89 -43.25
CA ASN A 252 36.43 -12.62 -42.00
C ASN A 252 35.39 -12.19 -40.95
N MET A 253 34.54 -11.20 -41.25
CA MET A 253 33.51 -10.71 -40.36
C MET A 253 32.11 -10.60 -40.98
N MET A 254 31.91 -11.09 -42.21
CA MET A 254 30.61 -11.08 -42.88
C MET A 254 29.51 -11.73 -42.04
N HIS A 255 29.83 -12.71 -41.22
CA HIS A 255 28.88 -13.36 -40.30
C HIS A 255 28.35 -12.44 -39.21
N THR A 256 28.92 -11.26 -38.98
CA THR A 256 28.46 -10.26 -37.99
C THR A 256 27.47 -9.26 -38.57
N PHE A 257 27.37 -9.17 -39.90
CA PHE A 257 26.45 -8.28 -40.60
C PHE A 257 25.04 -8.91 -40.66
N GLN A 258 24.37 -8.93 -39.51
CA GLN A 258 23.09 -9.59 -39.34
C GLN A 258 21.99 -8.55 -39.06
N ALA A 259 20.74 -8.95 -39.29
CA ALA A 259 19.58 -8.12 -38.91
C ALA A 259 19.62 -7.81 -37.39
N GLY A 260 19.37 -6.55 -37.04
CA GLY A 260 19.42 -6.09 -35.66
C GLY A 260 20.84 -5.92 -35.06
N SER A 261 21.92 -5.99 -35.87
CA SER A 261 23.28 -5.73 -35.37
C SER A 261 23.59 -4.23 -35.36
N ILE A 262 24.18 -3.74 -34.26
CA ILE A 262 24.92 -2.47 -34.22
C ILE A 262 26.37 -2.79 -34.62
N LEU A 263 26.81 -2.16 -35.66
CA LEU A 263 28.18 -2.33 -36.20
C LEU A 263 29.06 -1.17 -35.71
N VAL A 264 30.13 -1.46 -35.02
CA VAL A 264 31.08 -0.47 -34.48
C VAL A 264 32.42 -0.58 -35.24
N THR A 265 32.85 0.50 -35.88
CA THR A 265 34.08 0.53 -36.67
C THR A 265 34.70 1.94 -36.67
N PRO A 266 36.04 2.06 -36.82
CA PRO A 266 36.68 3.36 -37.07
C PRO A 266 36.12 4.04 -38.33
N ILE A 267 36.02 5.37 -38.30
CA ILE A 267 35.46 6.15 -39.39
C ILE A 267 36.30 6.12 -40.69
N ASP A 268 37.60 5.82 -40.55
CA ASP A 268 38.54 5.70 -41.68
C ASP A 268 38.50 4.30 -42.37
N ARG A 269 37.68 3.37 -41.83
CA ARG A 269 37.48 2.03 -42.45
C ARG A 269 36.42 2.09 -43.55
N SER A 270 36.80 2.70 -44.67
CA SER A 270 35.96 2.84 -45.87
C SER A 270 35.46 1.49 -46.41
N ASP A 271 36.28 0.44 -46.33
CA ASP A 271 35.94 -0.95 -46.70
C ASP A 271 34.77 -1.51 -45.88
N VAL A 272 34.74 -1.22 -44.60
CA VAL A 272 33.68 -1.66 -43.70
C VAL A 272 32.40 -0.86 -43.91
N MET A 273 32.54 0.44 -44.12
CA MET A 273 31.40 1.32 -44.40
C MET A 273 30.66 0.91 -45.70
N MET A 274 31.43 0.62 -46.77
CA MET A 274 30.86 0.12 -48.02
C MET A 274 30.19 -1.25 -47.82
N ALA A 275 30.83 -2.17 -47.08
CA ALA A 275 30.27 -3.50 -46.81
C ALA A 275 28.95 -3.38 -45.98
N ALA A 276 28.87 -2.48 -44.99
CA ALA A 276 27.66 -2.22 -44.22
C ALA A 276 26.53 -1.66 -45.09
N ALA A 277 26.86 -0.67 -45.93
CA ALA A 277 25.89 -0.06 -46.84
C ALA A 277 25.33 -1.06 -47.87
N LEU A 278 26.18 -1.89 -48.47
CA LEU A 278 25.78 -2.95 -49.41
C LEU A 278 24.93 -4.03 -48.72
N THR A 279 25.28 -4.39 -47.49
CA THR A 279 24.50 -5.36 -46.71
C THR A 279 23.14 -4.83 -46.33
N ALA A 280 23.03 -3.52 -46.00
CA ALA A 280 21.80 -2.85 -45.63
C ALA A 280 20.75 -2.91 -46.74
N LEU A 281 21.12 -3.02 -47.98
CA LEU A 281 20.21 -3.20 -49.13
C LEU A 281 19.34 -4.46 -49.01
N LYS A 282 19.74 -5.45 -48.24
CA LYS A 282 19.03 -6.73 -48.10
C LYS A 282 18.79 -7.16 -46.65
N THR A 283 19.50 -6.57 -45.69
CA THR A 283 19.50 -6.97 -44.29
C THR A 283 19.30 -5.76 -43.42
N PRO A 284 18.24 -5.69 -42.60
CA PRO A 284 17.96 -4.55 -41.74
C PRO A 284 18.94 -4.50 -40.55
N ILE A 285 20.15 -3.96 -40.78
CA ILE A 285 21.15 -3.69 -39.75
C ILE A 285 20.59 -2.59 -38.83
N ALA A 286 20.76 -2.74 -37.52
CA ALA A 286 20.20 -1.79 -36.55
C ALA A 286 20.87 -0.41 -36.61
N GLY A 287 22.18 -0.37 -36.85
CA GLY A 287 22.89 0.90 -37.01
C GLY A 287 24.38 0.70 -37.25
N LEU A 288 25.02 1.74 -37.76
CA LEU A 288 26.47 1.83 -37.96
C LEU A 288 27.03 2.94 -37.06
N VAL A 289 27.96 2.61 -36.17
CA VAL A 289 28.64 3.55 -35.26
C VAL A 289 30.07 3.73 -35.73
N LEU A 290 30.39 4.91 -36.24
CA LEU A 290 31.71 5.33 -36.70
C LEU A 290 32.45 5.98 -35.53
N THR A 291 33.64 5.42 -35.21
CA THR A 291 34.43 5.82 -34.04
C THR A 291 35.69 6.59 -34.42
N GLY A 292 36.18 7.46 -33.55
CA GLY A 292 37.36 8.27 -33.74
C GLY A 292 37.08 9.62 -34.40
N ASP A 293 38.03 10.52 -34.25
CA ASP A 293 37.95 11.91 -34.71
C ASP A 293 38.66 12.14 -36.05
N PHE A 294 38.50 11.20 -37.00
CA PHE A 294 39.06 11.33 -38.34
C PHE A 294 38.04 11.95 -39.29
N LYS A 295 38.58 12.56 -40.34
CA LYS A 295 37.74 13.13 -41.39
C LYS A 295 37.17 12.04 -42.29
N MET A 296 35.88 12.04 -42.49
CA MET A 296 35.19 11.12 -43.38
C MET A 296 35.50 11.43 -44.83
N ASP A 297 35.67 10.36 -45.63
CA ASP A 297 35.89 10.45 -47.08
C ASP A 297 34.53 10.68 -47.77
N GLU A 298 34.31 11.91 -48.28
CA GLU A 298 33.07 12.31 -48.98
C GLU A 298 32.71 11.46 -50.20
N PRO A 299 33.64 11.10 -51.11
CA PRO A 299 33.36 10.17 -52.19
C PRO A 299 32.84 8.82 -51.73
N VAL A 300 33.44 8.22 -50.66
CA VAL A 300 32.98 6.96 -50.07
C VAL A 300 31.60 7.11 -49.45
N TRP A 301 31.37 8.20 -48.71
CA TRP A 301 30.06 8.51 -48.17
C TRP A 301 28.97 8.56 -49.24
N ASN A 302 29.20 9.28 -50.33
CA ASN A 302 28.26 9.40 -51.43
C ASN A 302 27.98 8.05 -52.12
N LEU A 303 28.99 7.17 -52.23
CA LEU A 303 28.84 5.80 -52.74
C LEU A 303 27.96 4.93 -51.82
N CYS A 304 27.98 5.16 -50.49
CA CYS A 304 27.23 4.39 -49.51
C CYS A 304 25.77 4.87 -49.35
N LYS A 305 25.39 6.07 -49.86
CA LYS A 305 24.05 6.64 -49.71
C LYS A 305 22.90 5.68 -50.06
N PRO A 306 22.94 4.91 -51.19
CA PRO A 306 21.83 4.00 -51.48
C PRO A 306 21.58 2.95 -50.38
N GLY A 307 22.63 2.55 -49.67
CA GLY A 307 22.54 1.63 -48.52
C GLY A 307 22.00 2.35 -47.27
N PHE A 308 22.37 3.61 -47.05
CA PHE A 308 21.84 4.42 -45.95
C PHE A 308 20.36 4.74 -46.15
N ASP A 309 19.95 5.06 -47.37
CA ASP A 309 18.57 5.39 -47.76
C ASP A 309 17.60 4.18 -47.56
N THR A 310 18.09 2.97 -47.29
CA THR A 310 17.26 1.83 -46.82
C THR A 310 16.76 1.99 -45.39
N GLY A 311 17.05 3.11 -44.74
CA GLY A 311 16.72 3.38 -43.35
C GLY A 311 17.84 3.04 -42.36
N LEU A 312 19.08 2.76 -42.81
CA LEU A 312 20.23 2.48 -41.94
C LEU A 312 20.66 3.75 -41.19
N PRO A 313 20.54 3.81 -39.83
CA PRO A 313 21.08 4.92 -39.07
C PRO A 313 22.62 4.88 -39.05
N VAL A 314 23.27 6.02 -39.21
CA VAL A 314 24.71 6.17 -39.10
C VAL A 314 25.05 7.21 -38.06
N LEU A 315 25.79 6.77 -37.04
CA LEU A 315 26.20 7.56 -35.87
C LEU A 315 27.71 7.79 -35.90
N SER A 316 28.17 8.90 -35.31
CA SER A 316 29.60 9.17 -35.13
C SER A 316 29.88 9.53 -33.69
N VAL A 317 30.98 9.00 -33.14
CA VAL A 317 31.48 9.27 -31.79
C VAL A 317 32.98 9.62 -31.83
N GLN A 318 33.43 10.48 -30.94
CA GLN A 318 34.85 10.87 -30.85
C GLN A 318 35.72 9.80 -30.18
N SER A 319 35.12 8.97 -29.29
CA SER A 319 35.83 7.89 -28.62
C SER A 319 36.33 6.84 -29.60
N ASN A 320 37.38 6.13 -29.22
CA ASN A 320 37.88 5.01 -30.02
C ASN A 320 36.95 3.79 -29.95
N SER A 321 37.15 2.81 -30.83
CA SER A 321 36.24 1.65 -30.93
C SER A 321 36.16 0.80 -29.66
N TRP A 322 37.25 0.71 -28.90
CA TRP A 322 37.26 -0.05 -27.64
C TRP A 322 36.46 0.67 -26.54
N GLU A 323 36.69 1.96 -26.37
CA GLU A 323 35.93 2.79 -25.42
C GLU A 323 34.45 2.78 -25.76
N THR A 324 34.10 2.96 -27.02
CA THR A 324 32.71 2.90 -27.51
C THR A 324 32.04 1.57 -27.18
N ALA A 325 32.72 0.45 -27.49
CA ALA A 325 32.21 -0.89 -27.19
C ALA A 325 32.06 -1.12 -25.67
N THR A 326 32.98 -0.59 -24.87
CA THR A 326 32.90 -0.65 -23.40
C THR A 326 31.74 0.15 -22.86
N HIS A 327 31.49 1.35 -23.40
CA HIS A 327 30.34 2.16 -23.02
C HIS A 327 29.02 1.46 -23.40
N LEU A 328 28.93 0.88 -24.59
CA LEU A 328 27.75 0.13 -25.02
C LEU A 328 27.45 -1.07 -24.12
N ASN A 329 28.47 -1.78 -23.64
CA ASN A 329 28.30 -2.89 -22.69
C ASN A 329 27.83 -2.44 -21.29
N ARG A 330 27.96 -1.17 -20.96
CA ARG A 330 27.49 -0.55 -19.70
C ARG A 330 26.14 0.14 -19.85
N MET A 331 25.54 0.05 -21.03
CA MET A 331 24.21 0.61 -21.26
C MET A 331 23.19 -0.01 -20.31
N ASP A 332 22.39 0.83 -19.68
CA ASP A 332 21.32 0.39 -18.81
C ASP A 332 20.28 -0.38 -19.64
N PRO A 333 19.93 -1.63 -19.28
CA PRO A 333 18.94 -2.43 -20.01
C PRO A 333 17.50 -1.94 -19.80
N GLU A 334 17.30 -0.99 -18.93
CA GLU A 334 15.97 -0.44 -18.60
C GLU A 334 15.26 0.16 -19.82
N VAL A 335 13.94 0.07 -19.83
CA VAL A 335 13.12 0.60 -20.94
C VAL A 335 13.02 2.12 -20.81
N PRO A 336 13.39 2.91 -21.83
CA PRO A 336 13.17 4.35 -21.83
C PRO A 336 11.69 4.71 -21.71
N GLU A 337 11.41 5.88 -21.11
CA GLU A 337 10.04 6.36 -20.87
C GLU A 337 9.21 6.53 -22.15
N ASP A 338 9.87 6.83 -23.26
CA ASP A 338 9.28 7.05 -24.57
C ASP A 338 9.23 5.79 -25.47
N ASP A 339 9.75 4.62 -25.01
CA ASP A 339 9.69 3.37 -25.75
C ASP A 339 8.45 2.53 -25.39
N LEU A 340 7.28 3.11 -25.60
CA LEU A 340 6.00 2.49 -25.24
C LEU A 340 5.71 1.20 -26.03
N GLU A 341 6.24 1.07 -27.24
CA GLU A 341 6.14 -0.16 -28.03
C GLU A 341 6.81 -1.35 -27.29
N ARG A 342 8.02 -1.14 -26.78
CA ARG A 342 8.74 -2.16 -26.00
C ARG A 342 8.02 -2.48 -24.70
N VAL A 343 7.39 -1.49 -24.05
CA VAL A 343 6.56 -1.71 -22.86
C VAL A 343 5.38 -2.61 -23.20
N GLN A 344 4.63 -2.33 -24.27
CA GLN A 344 3.49 -3.13 -24.71
C GLN A 344 3.89 -4.56 -25.07
N LEU A 345 4.98 -4.73 -25.84
CA LEU A 345 5.53 -6.06 -26.14
C LEU A 345 5.91 -6.83 -24.87
N GLY A 346 6.47 -6.15 -23.88
CA GLY A 346 6.79 -6.73 -22.57
C GLY A 346 5.54 -7.15 -21.80
N MET A 347 4.53 -6.29 -21.75
CA MET A 347 3.24 -6.59 -21.11
C MET A 347 2.58 -7.82 -21.73
N ASP A 348 2.50 -7.87 -23.06
CA ASP A 348 1.88 -8.97 -23.79
C ASP A 348 2.68 -10.27 -23.62
N HIS A 349 4.01 -10.20 -23.66
CA HIS A 349 4.86 -11.36 -23.42
C HIS A 349 4.66 -11.95 -22.01
N VAL A 350 4.70 -11.10 -20.99
CA VAL A 350 4.51 -11.53 -19.60
C VAL A 350 3.09 -12.11 -19.40
N ALA A 351 2.07 -11.45 -19.96
CA ALA A 351 0.69 -11.90 -19.84
C ALA A 351 0.43 -13.32 -20.38
N LEU A 352 1.17 -13.75 -21.41
CA LEU A 352 1.07 -15.11 -21.97
C LEU A 352 1.54 -16.19 -20.99
N TYR A 353 2.37 -15.85 -20.02
CA TYR A 353 3.00 -16.77 -19.07
C TYR A 353 2.52 -16.56 -17.62
N ILE A 354 1.32 -15.98 -17.45
CA ILE A 354 0.63 -15.84 -16.16
C ILE A 354 -0.66 -16.61 -16.16
N ASP A 355 -0.94 -17.35 -15.07
CA ASP A 355 -2.21 -18.05 -14.81
C ASP A 355 -3.27 -17.07 -14.31
N ALA A 356 -3.77 -16.25 -15.22
CA ALA A 356 -4.79 -15.25 -14.88
C ALA A 356 -6.14 -15.90 -14.48
N ASP A 357 -6.45 -17.11 -14.97
CA ASP A 357 -7.67 -17.84 -14.62
C ASP A 357 -7.66 -18.25 -13.14
N TRP A 358 -6.51 -18.73 -12.65
CA TRP A 358 -6.35 -19.06 -11.24
C TRP A 358 -6.53 -17.82 -10.34
N ILE A 359 -5.94 -16.68 -10.71
CA ILE A 359 -6.10 -15.43 -9.97
C ILE A 359 -7.56 -14.97 -9.98
N ALA A 360 -8.22 -14.97 -11.15
CA ALA A 360 -9.61 -14.58 -11.28
C ALA A 360 -10.55 -15.47 -10.44
N SER A 361 -10.28 -16.78 -10.38
CA SER A 361 -11.05 -17.71 -9.54
C SER A 361 -10.92 -17.40 -8.05
N ARG A 362 -9.75 -16.95 -7.60
CA ARG A 362 -9.52 -16.54 -6.21
C ARG A 362 -10.17 -15.19 -5.88
N SER A 363 -10.21 -14.27 -6.82
CA SER A 363 -10.87 -12.97 -6.61
C SER A 363 -12.38 -13.08 -6.38
N ALA A 364 -13.00 -14.16 -6.84
CA ALA A 364 -14.40 -14.48 -6.58
C ALA A 364 -14.65 -15.03 -5.16
N ILE A 365 -13.61 -15.46 -4.44
CA ILE A 365 -13.70 -15.97 -3.07
C ILE A 365 -13.63 -14.78 -2.10
N PRO A 366 -14.63 -14.59 -1.21
CA PRO A 366 -14.54 -13.55 -0.21
C PRO A 366 -13.30 -13.78 0.69
N VAL A 367 -12.31 -12.94 0.57
CA VAL A 367 -11.17 -12.95 1.51
C VAL A 367 -11.64 -12.28 2.79
N GLU A 368 -11.51 -12.98 3.91
CA GLU A 368 -11.80 -12.40 5.23
C GLU A 368 -10.73 -11.35 5.56
N THR A 369 -10.97 -10.12 5.12
CA THR A 369 -10.02 -9.02 5.35
C THR A 369 -10.09 -8.57 6.80
N ARG A 370 -8.98 -8.64 7.51
CA ARG A 370 -8.80 -8.04 8.83
C ARG A 370 -8.60 -6.53 8.66
N MET A 371 -9.31 -5.74 9.45
CA MET A 371 -9.14 -4.28 9.44
C MET A 371 -7.77 -3.93 10.02
N SER A 372 -6.82 -3.50 9.18
CA SER A 372 -5.52 -3.02 9.67
C SER A 372 -5.66 -1.68 10.40
N PRO A 373 -4.77 -1.33 11.36
CA PRO A 373 -4.79 -0.04 12.05
C PRO A 373 -4.76 1.15 11.08
N ALA A 374 -3.93 1.12 10.06
CA ALA A 374 -3.84 2.20 9.08
C ALA A 374 -5.13 2.36 8.26
N ALA A 375 -5.75 1.24 7.82
CA ALA A 375 -7.04 1.27 7.14
C ALA A 375 -8.15 1.81 8.04
N PHE A 376 -8.14 1.45 9.32
CA PHE A 376 -9.08 1.95 10.31
C PHE A 376 -8.91 3.47 10.52
N CYS A 377 -7.70 3.94 10.81
CA CYS A 377 -7.40 5.36 10.98
C CYS A 377 -7.77 6.18 9.73
N TYR A 378 -7.43 5.70 8.55
CA TYR A 378 -7.84 6.34 7.31
C TYR A 378 -9.36 6.46 7.19
N ARG A 379 -10.13 5.38 7.42
CA ARG A 379 -11.59 5.39 7.31
C ARG A 379 -12.27 6.32 8.29
N ILE A 380 -11.84 6.34 9.55
CA ILE A 380 -12.42 7.26 10.54
C ILE A 380 -12.09 8.71 10.22
N THR A 381 -10.87 8.99 9.75
CA THR A 381 -10.44 10.33 9.33
C THR A 381 -11.26 10.82 8.14
N GLU A 382 -11.44 10.02 7.08
CA GLU A 382 -12.25 10.40 5.92
C GLU A 382 -13.73 10.61 6.29
N ARG A 383 -14.31 9.78 7.15
CA ARG A 383 -15.67 9.98 7.67
C ARG A 383 -15.79 11.27 8.48
N ALA A 384 -14.80 11.60 9.30
CA ALA A 384 -14.78 12.83 10.07
C ALA A 384 -14.70 14.05 9.15
N ARG A 385 -13.81 14.03 8.15
CA ARG A 385 -13.68 15.09 7.13
C ARG A 385 -14.97 15.32 6.35
N ALA A 386 -15.64 14.24 5.94
CA ALA A 386 -16.88 14.34 5.15
C ALA A 386 -18.01 15.06 5.86
N VAL A 387 -18.06 15.03 7.21
CA VAL A 387 -19.14 15.65 8.00
C VAL A 387 -18.70 16.93 8.71
N ALA A 388 -17.40 17.19 8.82
CA ALA A 388 -16.79 18.42 9.37
C ALA A 388 -17.47 18.89 10.68
N LYS A 389 -17.62 17.99 11.67
CA LYS A 389 -18.29 18.23 12.93
C LYS A 389 -17.56 19.25 13.81
N ARG A 390 -18.34 20.05 14.56
CA ARG A 390 -17.82 21.04 15.51
C ARG A 390 -17.61 20.39 16.88
N ILE A 391 -16.35 20.25 17.29
CA ILE A 391 -15.94 19.53 18.49
C ILE A 391 -15.34 20.49 19.51
N ILE A 392 -15.94 20.52 20.72
CA ILE A 392 -15.47 21.37 21.80
C ILE A 392 -14.41 20.66 22.66
N LEU A 393 -13.35 21.40 22.97
CA LEU A 393 -12.20 20.98 23.76
C LEU A 393 -12.13 21.85 25.03
N PRO A 394 -12.66 21.39 26.18
CA PRO A 394 -12.77 22.19 27.39
C PRO A 394 -11.42 22.56 28.02
N GLU A 395 -10.36 21.83 27.74
CA GLU A 395 -9.02 21.99 28.27
C GLU A 395 -8.14 22.72 27.24
N GLY A 396 -8.60 23.92 26.80
CA GLY A 396 -8.03 24.62 25.66
C GLY A 396 -6.62 25.17 25.87
N ASP A 397 -6.20 25.39 27.11
CA ASP A 397 -4.87 25.87 27.49
C ASP A 397 -3.83 24.73 27.74
N GLU A 398 -4.27 23.47 27.62
CA GLU A 398 -3.39 22.32 27.84
C GLU A 398 -2.54 22.03 26.60
N PRO A 399 -1.22 21.88 26.74
CA PRO A 399 -0.28 21.72 25.63
C PRO A 399 -0.63 20.61 24.61
N ARG A 400 -1.08 19.44 25.10
CA ARG A 400 -1.48 18.30 24.23
C ARG A 400 -2.76 18.62 23.46
N THR A 401 -3.72 19.30 24.10
CA THR A 401 -4.96 19.75 23.47
C THR A 401 -4.70 20.77 22.38
N ILE A 402 -3.79 21.72 22.61
CA ILE A 402 -3.39 22.72 21.60
C ILE A 402 -2.79 22.05 20.37
N ARG A 403 -1.82 21.12 20.56
CA ARG A 403 -1.21 20.38 19.45
C ARG A 403 -2.25 19.55 18.68
N ALA A 404 -3.13 18.87 19.40
CA ALA A 404 -4.18 18.05 18.79
C ALA A 404 -5.19 18.91 18.00
N ALA A 405 -5.63 20.02 18.56
CA ALA A 405 -6.55 20.94 17.90
C ALA A 405 -5.96 21.55 16.64
N ALA A 406 -4.71 22.04 16.70
CA ALA A 406 -3.99 22.57 15.54
C ALA A 406 -3.85 21.50 14.43
N LEU A 407 -3.45 20.28 14.77
CA LEU A 407 -3.31 19.18 13.82
C LEU A 407 -4.67 18.80 13.19
N CYS A 408 -5.73 18.69 13.99
CA CYS A 408 -7.08 18.39 13.50
C CYS A 408 -7.58 19.48 12.55
N ALA A 409 -7.33 20.75 12.85
CA ALA A 409 -7.73 21.88 12.02
C ALA A 409 -6.91 21.92 10.71
N GLN A 410 -5.59 21.74 10.75
CA GLN A 410 -4.73 21.68 9.57
C GLN A 410 -5.12 20.51 8.62
N ARG A 411 -5.50 19.37 9.20
CA ARG A 411 -5.91 18.17 8.44
C ARG A 411 -7.39 18.13 8.10
N ASN A 412 -8.15 19.17 8.47
CA ASN A 412 -9.61 19.26 8.30
C ASN A 412 -10.39 18.05 8.86
N ILE A 413 -9.94 17.49 9.98
CA ILE A 413 -10.59 16.33 10.63
C ILE A 413 -11.86 16.75 11.35
N ALA A 414 -11.81 17.89 12.06
CA ALA A 414 -12.94 18.48 12.79
C ALA A 414 -12.79 20.00 12.86
N ARG A 415 -13.91 20.69 13.09
CA ARG A 415 -13.91 22.11 13.50
C ARG A 415 -13.72 22.16 15.01
N CYS A 416 -12.47 22.31 15.46
CA CYS A 416 -12.16 22.34 16.87
C CYS A 416 -12.51 23.68 17.48
N VAL A 417 -13.13 23.65 18.67
CA VAL A 417 -13.48 24.82 19.50
C VAL A 417 -12.79 24.66 20.84
N MET A 418 -11.76 25.46 21.12
CA MET A 418 -11.04 25.42 22.39
C MET A 418 -11.67 26.40 23.39
N LEU A 419 -11.94 25.92 24.61
CA LEU A 419 -12.36 26.76 25.72
C LEU A 419 -11.16 27.16 26.59
N GLY A 420 -10.86 28.46 26.65
CA GLY A 420 -9.76 28.97 27.44
C GLY A 420 -9.50 30.44 27.16
N SER A 421 -8.63 31.09 27.97
CA SER A 421 -8.20 32.46 27.69
C SER A 421 -7.43 32.52 26.38
N PRO A 422 -7.82 33.35 25.41
CA PRO A 422 -7.10 33.48 24.15
C PRO A 422 -5.64 33.83 24.36
N GLU A 423 -5.32 34.72 25.29
CA GLU A 423 -3.95 35.13 25.58
C GLU A 423 -3.12 33.96 26.11
N GLU A 424 -3.69 33.13 26.98
CA GLU A 424 -3.00 31.96 27.54
C GLU A 424 -2.78 30.88 26.48
N ILE A 425 -3.80 30.60 25.64
CA ILE A 425 -3.70 29.63 24.55
C ILE A 425 -2.61 30.04 23.56
N HIS A 426 -2.59 31.31 23.14
CA HIS A 426 -1.53 31.82 22.24
C HIS A 426 -0.15 31.73 22.89
N ARG A 427 -0.02 32.14 24.17
CA ARG A 427 1.23 32.06 24.91
C ARG A 427 1.77 30.63 24.98
N VAL A 428 0.90 29.65 25.24
CA VAL A 428 1.30 28.23 25.30
C VAL A 428 1.65 27.72 23.90
N ALA A 429 0.88 28.06 22.87
CA ALA A 429 1.14 27.67 21.48
C ALA A 429 2.50 28.20 21.00
N ASP A 430 2.81 29.48 21.27
CA ASP A 430 4.11 30.10 20.96
C ASP A 430 5.27 29.35 21.66
N GLY A 431 5.09 29.01 22.94
CA GLY A 431 6.08 28.25 23.69
C GLY A 431 6.28 26.80 23.20
N LEU A 432 5.35 26.27 22.44
CA LEU A 432 5.39 24.95 21.82
C LEU A 432 5.81 24.99 20.35
N GLU A 433 6.04 26.17 19.79
CA GLU A 433 6.28 26.40 18.36
C GLU A 433 5.16 25.80 17.48
N VAL A 434 3.89 25.95 17.92
CA VAL A 434 2.71 25.45 17.21
C VAL A 434 1.95 26.61 16.58
N ASP A 435 1.87 26.64 15.26
CA ASP A 435 1.03 27.57 14.53
C ASP A 435 -0.45 27.18 14.68
N LEU A 436 -1.28 28.11 15.16
CA LEU A 436 -2.72 27.92 15.26
C LEU A 436 -3.38 28.35 13.93
N PRO A 437 -4.04 27.41 13.21
CA PRO A 437 -4.71 27.73 11.95
C PRO A 437 -5.92 28.68 12.14
N ASP A 438 -6.22 29.53 11.15
CA ASP A 438 -7.34 30.47 11.16
C ASP A 438 -8.73 29.82 11.34
N ASN A 439 -8.87 28.55 10.99
CA ASN A 439 -10.11 27.77 11.13
C ASN A 439 -10.28 27.13 12.52
N LEU A 440 -9.37 27.39 13.46
CA LEU A 440 -9.46 26.96 14.84
C LEU A 440 -10.15 28.05 15.67
N GLU A 441 -11.26 27.70 16.32
CA GLU A 441 -12.07 28.63 17.12
C GLU A 441 -11.61 28.61 18.58
N ILE A 442 -11.38 29.78 19.17
CA ILE A 442 -11.05 29.95 20.59
C ILE A 442 -12.15 30.75 21.24
N LEU A 443 -12.76 30.21 22.28
CA LEU A 443 -13.84 30.86 23.05
C LEU A 443 -13.38 31.11 24.49
N ASP A 444 -13.48 32.35 24.93
CA ASP A 444 -13.17 32.73 26.30
C ASP A 444 -14.34 32.38 27.25
N PRO A 445 -14.16 31.39 28.15
CA PRO A 445 -15.22 30.98 29.08
C PRO A 445 -15.69 32.12 30.01
N ALA A 446 -14.79 33.06 30.33
CA ALA A 446 -15.14 34.17 31.22
C ALA A 446 -16.24 35.09 30.63
N GLN A 447 -16.25 35.23 29.31
CA GLN A 447 -17.25 36.02 28.58
C GLN A 447 -18.56 35.26 28.33
N LEU A 448 -18.52 33.91 28.35
CA LEU A 448 -19.63 33.07 27.92
C LEU A 448 -20.47 32.54 29.07
N ARG A 449 -19.86 32.20 30.23
CA ARG A 449 -20.50 31.47 31.33
C ARG A 449 -21.86 32.03 31.74
N ALA A 450 -21.99 33.35 31.84
CA ALA A 450 -23.23 34.03 32.27
C ALA A 450 -24.43 33.66 31.36
N ASN A 451 -24.20 33.43 30.07
CA ASN A 451 -25.22 33.11 29.08
C ASN A 451 -25.82 31.71 29.30
N TYR A 452 -25.08 30.81 29.95
CA TYR A 452 -25.46 29.41 30.13
C TYR A 452 -26.06 29.09 31.51
N VAL A 453 -26.04 30.04 32.45
CA VAL A 453 -26.69 29.87 33.78
C VAL A 453 -28.17 29.56 33.63
N GLY A 454 -28.90 30.38 32.90
CA GLY A 454 -30.33 30.19 32.68
C GLY A 454 -30.69 28.84 32.03
N PRO A 455 -30.06 28.49 30.88
CA PRO A 455 -30.22 27.18 30.25
C PRO A 455 -29.95 26.00 31.18
N LEU A 456 -28.86 26.04 31.96
CA LEU A 456 -28.50 24.94 32.88
C LEU A 456 -29.52 24.81 34.01
N VAL A 457 -30.00 25.92 34.59
CA VAL A 457 -31.08 25.92 35.60
C VAL A 457 -32.35 25.29 35.03
N GLU A 458 -32.77 25.66 33.83
CA GLU A 458 -33.96 25.08 33.19
C GLU A 458 -33.83 23.59 32.92
N MET A 459 -32.67 23.13 32.41
CA MET A 459 -32.41 21.70 32.18
C MET A 459 -32.47 20.88 33.47
N ARG A 460 -32.08 21.47 34.61
CA ARG A 460 -32.03 20.78 35.92
C ARG A 460 -33.06 21.27 36.92
N LYS A 461 -34.08 22.01 36.50
CA LYS A 461 -35.17 22.54 37.31
C LYS A 461 -35.85 21.47 38.20
N HIS A 462 -36.01 20.26 37.66
CA HIS A 462 -36.58 19.12 38.38
C HIS A 462 -35.70 18.62 39.54
N LYS A 463 -34.46 19.09 39.66
CA LYS A 463 -33.52 18.80 40.77
C LYS A 463 -33.31 19.99 41.69
N GLY A 464 -34.00 21.10 41.43
CA GLY A 464 -33.95 22.29 42.28
C GLY A 464 -32.64 23.08 42.17
N LEU A 465 -31.95 23.02 41.01
CA LEU A 465 -30.70 23.76 40.81
C LEU A 465 -30.93 25.25 40.84
N THR A 466 -30.22 25.98 41.72
CA THR A 466 -30.29 27.44 41.80
C THR A 466 -29.38 28.12 40.76
N PRO A 467 -29.62 29.41 40.45
CA PRO A 467 -28.71 30.17 39.58
C PRO A 467 -27.28 30.26 40.11
N GLU A 468 -27.10 30.37 41.43
CA GLU A 468 -25.81 30.41 42.10
C GLU A 468 -25.07 29.05 41.91
N ASP A 469 -25.72 27.94 42.20
CA ASP A 469 -25.15 26.60 42.00
C ASP A 469 -24.81 26.36 40.53
N ALA A 470 -25.63 26.82 39.59
CA ALA A 470 -25.39 26.71 38.16
C ALA A 470 -24.16 27.52 37.72
N ALA A 471 -23.96 28.72 38.27
CA ALA A 471 -22.80 29.55 38.01
C ALA A 471 -21.50 28.87 38.53
N ASP A 472 -21.57 28.26 39.73
CA ASP A 472 -20.45 27.51 40.30
C ASP A 472 -20.10 26.28 39.43
N LEU A 473 -21.08 25.51 38.99
CA LEU A 473 -20.85 24.36 38.09
C LEU A 473 -20.23 24.81 36.75
N LEU A 474 -20.67 25.92 36.18
CA LEU A 474 -20.15 26.46 34.92
C LEU A 474 -18.76 27.07 35.07
N SER A 475 -18.20 27.20 36.29
CA SER A 475 -16.80 27.55 36.49
C SER A 475 -15.88 26.49 35.91
N ASP A 476 -16.34 25.24 35.86
CA ASP A 476 -15.66 24.12 35.17
C ASP A 476 -16.02 24.11 33.68
N ASN A 477 -15.01 24.16 32.81
CA ASN A 477 -15.19 24.22 31.36
C ASN A 477 -15.84 22.96 30.79
N VAL A 478 -15.73 21.79 31.46
CA VAL A 478 -16.39 20.53 31.01
C VAL A 478 -17.92 20.68 31.17
N TRP A 479 -18.37 21.31 32.26
CA TRP A 479 -19.79 21.63 32.45
C TRP A 479 -20.27 22.60 31.37
N LEU A 480 -19.53 23.69 31.13
CA LEU A 480 -19.85 24.67 30.10
C LEU A 480 -19.96 24.01 28.71
N GLY A 481 -18.95 23.26 28.31
CA GLY A 481 -18.96 22.55 27.03
C GLY A 481 -20.06 21.51 26.92
N THR A 482 -20.42 20.83 28.01
CA THR A 482 -21.56 19.90 28.03
C THR A 482 -22.90 20.59 27.85
N VAL A 483 -23.10 21.78 28.41
CA VAL A 483 -24.31 22.57 28.19
C VAL A 483 -24.40 23.07 26.75
N MET A 484 -23.28 23.55 26.16
CA MET A 484 -23.23 23.93 24.75
C MET A 484 -23.58 22.75 23.84
N LEU A 485 -23.07 21.55 24.18
CA LEU A 485 -23.41 20.31 23.45
C LEU A 485 -24.88 19.96 23.56
N ALA A 486 -25.48 20.07 24.76
CA ALA A 486 -26.88 19.79 24.99
C ALA A 486 -27.82 20.79 24.27
N LEU A 487 -27.37 22.04 24.05
CA LEU A 487 -28.06 23.04 23.25
C LEU A 487 -27.88 22.87 21.74
N GLY A 488 -27.01 21.96 21.31
CA GLY A 488 -26.73 21.71 19.89
C GLY A 488 -25.83 22.76 19.24
N GLU A 489 -25.11 23.56 20.01
CA GLU A 489 -24.16 24.56 19.50
C GLU A 489 -22.86 23.93 19.03
N VAL A 490 -22.53 22.76 19.54
CA VAL A 490 -21.45 21.89 19.11
C VAL A 490 -21.97 20.47 18.93
N ASP A 491 -21.27 19.66 18.13
CA ASP A 491 -21.66 18.28 17.78
C ASP A 491 -21.09 17.24 18.73
N GLY A 492 -20.00 17.56 19.42
CA GLY A 492 -19.31 16.65 20.33
C GLY A 492 -18.40 17.40 21.31
N LEU A 493 -17.99 16.68 22.36
CA LEU A 493 -17.06 17.16 23.37
C LEU A 493 -15.98 16.11 23.58
N VAL A 494 -14.71 16.53 23.59
CA VAL A 494 -13.56 15.70 23.92
C VAL A 494 -12.79 16.33 25.07
N SER A 495 -12.63 15.59 26.16
CA SER A 495 -11.94 16.00 27.39
C SER A 495 -11.20 14.82 28.00
N GLY A 496 -10.35 15.06 29.00
CA GLY A 496 -9.60 14.04 29.73
C GLY A 496 -8.08 14.22 29.68
N ALA A 497 -7.61 15.32 29.13
CA ALA A 497 -6.20 15.66 29.18
C ALA A 497 -5.75 16.01 30.62
N VAL A 498 -6.61 16.66 31.40
CA VAL A 498 -6.38 17.04 32.79
C VAL A 498 -7.47 16.46 33.73
N HIS A 499 -8.70 16.41 33.25
CA HIS A 499 -9.85 15.92 34.02
C HIS A 499 -9.85 14.39 34.15
N SER A 500 -10.30 13.90 35.31
CA SER A 500 -10.57 12.46 35.47
C SER A 500 -11.78 12.01 34.68
N THR A 501 -11.87 10.70 34.36
CA THR A 501 -13.03 10.10 33.68
C THR A 501 -14.33 10.46 34.38
N ALA A 502 -14.39 10.42 35.71
CA ALA A 502 -15.57 10.77 36.49
C ALA A 502 -15.99 12.24 36.29
N ASN A 503 -15.04 13.17 36.23
CA ASN A 503 -15.31 14.58 36.04
C ASN A 503 -15.79 14.89 34.61
N THR A 504 -15.27 14.16 33.62
CA THR A 504 -15.69 14.28 32.23
C THR A 504 -17.11 13.70 32.00
N ILE A 505 -17.43 12.54 32.56
CA ILE A 505 -18.70 11.84 32.28
C ILE A 505 -19.84 12.38 33.14
N ARG A 506 -19.58 12.85 34.37
CA ARG A 506 -20.62 13.31 35.30
C ARG A 506 -21.56 14.40 34.73
N PRO A 507 -21.08 15.48 34.09
CA PRO A 507 -21.95 16.47 33.45
C PRO A 507 -22.85 15.85 32.38
N ALA A 508 -22.28 14.99 31.50
CA ALA A 508 -23.01 14.31 30.43
C ALA A 508 -24.14 13.40 30.99
N LEU A 509 -23.84 12.60 32.02
CA LEU A 509 -24.86 11.77 32.69
C LEU A 509 -25.99 12.60 33.32
N GLN A 510 -25.66 13.79 33.82
CA GLN A 510 -26.63 14.66 34.47
C GLN A 510 -27.50 15.49 33.52
N ILE A 511 -26.96 15.88 32.37
CA ILE A 511 -27.60 16.77 31.39
C ILE A 511 -28.13 15.99 30.20
N ILE A 512 -27.26 15.23 29.51
CA ILE A 512 -27.58 14.52 28.26
C ILE A 512 -28.27 13.19 28.52
N LYS A 513 -27.85 12.46 29.55
CA LYS A 513 -28.36 11.13 29.95
C LYS A 513 -28.07 10.03 28.91
N THR A 514 -28.70 8.87 29.07
CA THR A 514 -28.63 7.74 28.14
C THR A 514 -29.62 7.93 26.99
N LYS A 515 -29.29 7.36 25.81
CA LYS A 515 -30.27 7.27 24.72
C LYS A 515 -31.48 6.41 25.11
N ALA A 516 -32.61 6.63 24.47
CA ALA A 516 -33.80 5.83 24.69
C ALA A 516 -33.55 4.34 24.53
N GLY A 517 -33.96 3.54 25.53
CA GLY A 517 -33.79 2.10 25.56
C GLY A 517 -32.44 1.58 26.12
N ALA A 518 -31.46 2.46 26.36
CA ALA A 518 -30.23 2.08 27.01
C ALA A 518 -30.33 2.22 28.53
N LYS A 519 -30.12 1.13 29.28
CA LYS A 519 -30.11 1.13 30.73
C LYS A 519 -28.81 1.66 31.33
N VAL A 520 -27.68 1.40 30.65
CA VAL A 520 -26.33 1.75 31.08
C VAL A 520 -25.58 2.47 29.99
N VAL A 521 -24.59 3.27 30.38
CA VAL A 521 -23.54 3.77 29.51
C VAL A 521 -22.38 2.80 29.56
N SER A 522 -21.86 2.42 28.41
CA SER A 522 -20.66 1.58 28.28
C SER A 522 -19.57 2.29 27.51
N SER A 523 -18.35 1.90 27.74
CA SER A 523 -17.15 2.38 27.05
C SER A 523 -16.48 1.27 26.27
N ILE A 524 -15.84 1.66 25.16
CA ILE A 524 -15.06 0.73 24.34
C ILE A 524 -13.69 1.32 24.01
N PHE A 525 -12.71 0.44 23.79
CA PHE A 525 -11.47 0.77 23.14
C PHE A 525 -11.39 0.09 21.77
N PHE A 526 -10.95 0.83 20.77
CA PHE A 526 -10.45 0.27 19.52
C PHE A 526 -8.97 -0.05 19.72
N MET A 527 -8.68 -1.33 19.88
CA MET A 527 -7.33 -1.82 20.08
C MET A 527 -6.65 -2.01 18.73
N CYS A 528 -5.77 -1.06 18.38
CA CYS A 528 -4.98 -1.10 17.14
C CYS A 528 -3.78 -2.06 17.33
N LEU A 529 -4.03 -3.37 17.24
CA LEU A 529 -2.99 -4.39 17.33
C LEU A 529 -2.18 -4.41 16.01
N PRO A 530 -0.95 -4.96 15.98
CA PRO A 530 -0.09 -4.89 14.79
C PRO A 530 -0.74 -5.41 13.49
N GLU A 531 -1.69 -6.34 13.59
CA GLU A 531 -2.29 -7.01 12.43
C GLU A 531 -3.78 -6.69 12.22
N GLN A 532 -4.46 -6.17 13.23
CA GLN A 532 -5.90 -5.90 13.16
C GLN A 532 -6.35 -4.92 14.24
N VAL A 533 -7.51 -4.31 13.98
CA VAL A 533 -8.23 -3.53 15.00
C VAL A 533 -9.35 -4.38 15.59
N VAL A 534 -9.39 -4.45 16.90
CA VAL A 534 -10.44 -5.15 17.67
C VAL A 534 -11.07 -4.21 18.69
N VAL A 535 -12.23 -4.59 19.22
CA VAL A 535 -12.97 -3.81 20.20
C VAL A 535 -12.94 -4.49 21.55
N TYR A 536 -12.57 -3.73 22.60
CA TYR A 536 -12.66 -4.16 23.99
C TYR A 536 -13.73 -3.36 24.72
N GLY A 537 -14.61 -4.01 25.46
CA GLY A 537 -15.67 -3.41 26.26
C GLY A 537 -15.96 -4.21 27.55
N ASP A 538 -16.33 -3.60 28.66
CA ASP A 538 -16.26 -2.18 29.04
C ASP A 538 -14.85 -1.83 29.49
N CYS A 539 -14.44 -0.59 29.26
CA CYS A 539 -13.05 -0.18 29.54
C CYS A 539 -12.92 0.76 30.74
N ALA A 540 -13.98 1.46 31.16
CA ALA A 540 -13.81 2.56 32.11
C ALA A 540 -15.06 2.97 32.91
N VAL A 541 -16.24 2.44 32.62
CA VAL A 541 -17.50 2.96 33.21
C VAL A 541 -18.12 1.99 34.21
N ASN A 542 -18.12 0.69 33.90
CA ASN A 542 -18.79 -0.33 34.75
C ASN A 542 -17.74 -1.30 35.30
N PRO A 543 -17.24 -1.10 36.53
CA PRO A 543 -16.12 -1.88 37.07
C PRO A 543 -16.47 -3.33 37.43
N ASP A 544 -17.73 -3.60 37.81
CA ASP A 544 -18.22 -4.95 38.14
C ASP A 544 -19.68 -5.07 37.70
N PRO A 545 -19.93 -5.27 36.41
CA PRO A 545 -21.29 -5.36 35.88
C PRO A 545 -21.94 -6.68 36.26
N ASP A 546 -23.25 -6.67 36.56
CA ASP A 546 -24.05 -7.87 36.65
C ASP A 546 -24.29 -8.51 35.27
N ALA A 547 -24.89 -9.70 35.22
CA ALA A 547 -25.07 -10.43 33.96
C ALA A 547 -25.96 -9.67 32.96
N GLU A 548 -26.97 -8.90 33.40
CA GLU A 548 -27.83 -8.13 32.52
C GLU A 548 -27.07 -6.94 31.94
N THR A 549 -26.32 -6.22 32.77
CA THR A 549 -25.45 -5.11 32.36
C THR A 549 -24.35 -5.59 31.41
N LEU A 550 -23.71 -6.71 31.69
CA LEU A 550 -22.67 -7.30 30.85
C LEU A 550 -23.22 -7.70 29.48
N ALA A 551 -24.45 -8.21 29.41
CA ALA A 551 -25.13 -8.48 28.15
C ALA A 551 -25.41 -7.19 27.33
N ASP A 552 -25.82 -6.12 28.01
CA ASP A 552 -26.06 -4.82 27.36
C ASP A 552 -24.74 -4.18 26.88
N ILE A 553 -23.63 -4.33 27.63
CA ILE A 553 -22.28 -3.93 27.21
C ILE A 553 -21.88 -4.68 25.93
N ALA A 554 -22.12 -5.98 25.87
CA ALA A 554 -21.80 -6.80 24.69
C ALA A 554 -22.53 -6.31 23.44
N ILE A 555 -23.83 -6.02 23.55
CA ILE A 555 -24.64 -5.52 22.45
C ILE A 555 -24.16 -4.13 22.00
N GLN A 556 -23.91 -3.22 22.94
CA GLN A 556 -23.41 -1.87 22.63
C GLN A 556 -22.02 -1.90 22.00
N SER A 557 -21.14 -2.81 22.44
CA SER A 557 -19.80 -3.01 21.86
C SER A 557 -19.88 -3.55 20.43
N ALA A 558 -20.81 -4.49 20.17
CA ALA A 558 -21.07 -5.01 18.83
C ALA A 558 -21.59 -3.92 17.88
N ASP A 559 -22.61 -3.17 18.31
CA ASP A 559 -23.17 -2.06 17.53
C ASP A 559 -22.10 -0.99 17.22
N SER A 560 -21.19 -0.74 18.16
CA SER A 560 -20.09 0.18 17.96
C SER A 560 -19.07 -0.35 16.95
N ALA A 561 -18.68 -1.62 17.05
CA ALA A 561 -17.78 -2.26 16.09
C ALA A 561 -18.32 -2.14 14.65
N GLU A 562 -19.60 -2.48 14.43
CA GLU A 562 -20.24 -2.40 13.13
C GLU A 562 -20.29 -0.99 12.57
N ARG A 563 -20.61 0.01 13.40
CA ARG A 563 -20.61 1.43 13.00
C ARG A 563 -19.25 1.89 12.50
N PHE A 564 -18.17 1.36 13.09
CA PHE A 564 -16.80 1.65 12.67
C PHE A 564 -16.29 0.69 11.58
N GLY A 565 -17.15 -0.22 11.10
CA GLY A 565 -16.89 -1.11 9.98
C GLY A 565 -16.04 -2.32 10.34
N ILE A 566 -16.05 -2.71 11.61
CA ILE A 566 -15.45 -3.95 12.11
C ILE A 566 -16.59 -4.96 12.24
N PRO A 567 -16.55 -6.10 11.50
CA PRO A 567 -17.58 -7.15 11.64
C PRO A 567 -17.66 -7.64 13.08
N ALA A 568 -18.85 -7.55 13.70
CA ALA A 568 -19.01 -7.92 15.11
C ALA A 568 -19.03 -9.44 15.31
N ARG A 569 -17.97 -9.97 15.90
CA ARG A 569 -17.87 -11.34 16.42
C ARG A 569 -17.49 -11.24 17.89
N VAL A 570 -18.51 -11.40 18.75
CA VAL A 570 -18.42 -11.06 20.17
C VAL A 570 -18.01 -12.27 21.00
N ALA A 571 -16.86 -12.20 21.65
CA ALA A 571 -16.41 -13.16 22.65
C ALA A 571 -16.67 -12.61 24.06
N MET A 572 -17.51 -13.32 24.82
CA MET A 572 -17.70 -13.05 26.25
C MET A 572 -16.57 -13.71 27.02
N ILE A 573 -15.62 -12.90 27.50
CA ILE A 573 -14.35 -13.38 28.05
C ILE A 573 -14.51 -13.90 29.47
N SER A 574 -13.80 -14.98 29.76
CA SER A 574 -13.68 -15.59 31.09
C SER A 574 -12.34 -16.30 31.21
N TYR A 575 -11.94 -16.65 32.42
CA TYR A 575 -10.81 -17.57 32.67
C TYR A 575 -11.10 -19.03 32.28
N SER A 576 -12.34 -19.34 31.87
CA SER A 576 -12.80 -20.69 31.48
C SER A 576 -13.49 -20.65 30.11
N THR A 577 -13.39 -21.76 29.35
CA THR A 577 -14.08 -21.95 28.08
C THR A 577 -15.21 -22.97 28.25
N GLY A 578 -16.43 -22.59 27.82
CA GLY A 578 -17.61 -23.46 27.87
C GLY A 578 -17.95 -23.96 29.27
N ALA A 579 -17.96 -25.29 29.46
CA ALA A 579 -18.28 -25.94 30.71
C ALA A 579 -17.04 -26.38 31.52
N SER A 580 -15.82 -26.00 31.09
CA SER A 580 -14.57 -26.49 31.68
C SER A 580 -14.28 -25.97 33.10
N GLY A 581 -14.94 -24.86 33.50
CA GLY A 581 -14.78 -24.27 34.82
C GLY A 581 -16.10 -23.87 35.46
N SER A 582 -16.04 -23.60 36.78
CA SER A 582 -17.16 -23.15 37.61
C SER A 582 -16.72 -21.99 38.50
N GLY A 583 -17.66 -21.17 38.91
CA GLY A 583 -17.46 -20.02 39.80
C GLY A 583 -18.37 -18.87 39.45
N ALA A 584 -18.56 -17.94 40.38
CA ALA A 584 -19.51 -16.85 40.25
C ALA A 584 -19.29 -16.01 38.96
N ASP A 585 -18.04 -15.74 38.62
CA ASP A 585 -17.71 -14.98 37.42
C ASP A 585 -17.98 -15.76 36.12
N VAL A 586 -17.71 -17.08 36.10
CA VAL A 586 -18.08 -17.93 34.95
C VAL A 586 -19.58 -18.01 34.78
N ASP A 587 -20.32 -18.13 35.86
CA ASP A 587 -21.79 -18.19 35.85
C ASP A 587 -22.38 -16.83 35.41
N LYS A 588 -21.81 -15.71 35.87
CA LYS A 588 -22.14 -14.36 35.39
C LYS A 588 -21.98 -14.23 33.88
N VAL A 589 -20.82 -14.64 33.35
CA VAL A 589 -20.55 -14.56 31.90
C VAL A 589 -21.46 -15.49 31.10
N ARG A 590 -21.72 -16.70 31.60
CA ARG A 590 -22.62 -17.68 30.98
C ARG A 590 -24.06 -17.11 30.90
N GLU A 591 -24.56 -16.52 31.97
CA GLU A 591 -25.89 -15.91 32.00
C GLU A 591 -25.96 -14.66 31.11
N ALA A 592 -24.92 -13.80 31.13
CA ALA A 592 -24.84 -12.66 30.25
C ALA A 592 -24.86 -13.08 28.76
N THR A 593 -24.12 -14.15 28.41
CA THR A 593 -24.13 -14.71 27.05
C THR A 593 -25.53 -15.18 26.65
N ARG A 594 -26.24 -15.88 27.56
CA ARG A 594 -27.62 -16.32 27.32
C ARG A 594 -28.57 -15.15 27.10
N ILE A 595 -28.47 -14.11 27.93
CA ILE A 595 -29.30 -12.89 27.83
C ILE A 595 -29.03 -12.16 26.54
N ALA A 596 -27.76 -11.96 26.18
CA ALA A 596 -27.36 -11.27 24.94
C ALA A 596 -27.87 -12.00 23.69
N LYS A 597 -27.70 -13.35 23.62
CA LYS A 597 -28.25 -14.16 22.53
C LYS A 597 -29.78 -14.08 22.44
N GLY A 598 -30.47 -13.97 23.59
CA GLY A 598 -31.93 -13.79 23.63
C GLY A 598 -32.39 -12.42 23.13
N LYS A 599 -31.66 -11.34 23.45
CA LYS A 599 -31.95 -9.97 23.01
C LYS A 599 -31.58 -9.71 21.54
N ARG A 600 -30.47 -10.30 21.07
CA ARG A 600 -29.92 -10.12 19.73
C ARG A 600 -29.49 -11.47 19.11
N PRO A 601 -30.46 -12.28 18.65
CA PRO A 601 -30.20 -13.60 18.07
C PRO A 601 -29.44 -13.52 16.72
N ASP A 602 -29.39 -12.36 16.10
CA ASP A 602 -28.68 -12.06 14.86
C ASP A 602 -27.17 -11.89 15.05
N LEU A 603 -26.72 -11.58 16.30
CA LEU A 603 -25.30 -11.38 16.57
C LEU A 603 -24.52 -12.69 16.63
N LEU A 604 -23.35 -12.71 15.99
CA LEU A 604 -22.35 -13.72 16.22
C LEU A 604 -21.72 -13.49 17.59
N LEU A 605 -22.24 -14.18 18.62
CA LEU A 605 -21.84 -14.01 20.00
C LEU A 605 -21.67 -15.37 20.67
N ASP A 606 -20.60 -15.54 21.44
CA ASP A 606 -20.38 -16.76 22.22
C ASP A 606 -19.57 -16.53 23.49
N GLY A 607 -19.71 -17.45 24.46
CA GLY A 607 -19.01 -17.42 25.74
C GLY A 607 -19.65 -18.35 26.79
N PRO A 608 -18.96 -18.57 27.89
CA PRO A 608 -17.65 -18.03 28.26
C PRO A 608 -16.50 -18.59 27.41
N LEU A 609 -15.55 -17.72 27.01
CA LEU A 609 -14.37 -18.06 26.22
C LEU A 609 -13.11 -17.53 26.91
N GLN A 610 -12.05 -18.35 26.96
CA GLN A 610 -10.72 -17.83 27.27
C GLN A 610 -10.20 -16.97 26.13
N TYR A 611 -9.33 -16.01 26.44
CA TYR A 611 -8.81 -15.07 25.46
C TYR A 611 -8.05 -15.78 24.31
N ASP A 612 -7.21 -16.76 24.62
CA ASP A 612 -6.50 -17.59 23.65
C ASP A 612 -7.48 -18.36 22.72
N ALA A 613 -8.53 -18.95 23.29
CA ALA A 613 -9.57 -19.63 22.51
C ALA A 613 -10.38 -18.67 21.63
N ALA A 614 -10.56 -17.40 22.05
CA ALA A 614 -11.25 -16.41 21.27
C ALA A 614 -10.41 -15.86 20.08
N THR A 615 -9.07 -15.89 20.19
CA THR A 615 -8.16 -15.25 19.23
C THR A 615 -7.41 -16.22 18.30
N MET A 616 -7.09 -17.42 18.77
CA MET A 616 -6.22 -18.38 18.09
C MET A 616 -7.04 -19.53 17.50
N ALA A 617 -6.97 -19.72 16.19
CA ALA A 617 -7.78 -20.71 15.48
C ALA A 617 -7.46 -22.16 15.88
N ASP A 618 -6.20 -22.49 16.14
CA ASP A 618 -5.75 -23.81 16.61
C ASP A 618 -6.25 -24.14 18.02
N VAL A 619 -6.23 -23.16 18.92
CA VAL A 619 -6.80 -23.28 20.27
C VAL A 619 -8.31 -23.41 20.20
N ALA A 620 -8.97 -22.63 19.38
CA ALA A 620 -10.41 -22.69 19.16
C ALA A 620 -10.87 -24.05 18.64
N ALA A 621 -10.15 -24.63 17.67
CA ALA A 621 -10.46 -25.96 17.13
C ALA A 621 -10.46 -27.06 18.21
N THR A 622 -9.66 -26.88 19.27
CA THR A 622 -9.56 -27.84 20.37
C THR A 622 -10.56 -27.55 21.50
N LYS A 623 -10.68 -26.25 21.89
CA LYS A 623 -11.45 -25.87 23.10
C LYS A 623 -12.91 -25.51 22.83
N ALA A 624 -13.23 -25.03 21.61
CA ALA A 624 -14.57 -24.56 21.24
C ALA A 624 -14.85 -24.77 19.73
N PRO A 625 -14.80 -26.03 19.22
CA PRO A 625 -14.90 -26.33 17.80
C PRO A 625 -16.25 -25.89 17.18
N ASP A 626 -17.33 -25.88 17.95
CA ASP A 626 -18.67 -25.52 17.49
C ASP A 626 -18.98 -24.01 17.64
N SER A 627 -18.04 -23.23 18.16
CA SER A 627 -18.26 -21.80 18.40
C SER A 627 -18.21 -20.99 17.09
N PRO A 628 -19.22 -20.15 16.79
CA PRO A 628 -19.21 -19.30 15.61
C PRO A 628 -18.22 -18.13 15.71
N VAL A 629 -17.56 -17.95 16.87
CA VAL A 629 -16.75 -16.79 17.22
C VAL A 629 -15.31 -17.16 17.58
N ALA A 630 -15.09 -18.31 18.21
CA ALA A 630 -13.78 -18.73 18.67
C ALA A 630 -12.73 -18.75 17.56
N GLY A 631 -11.51 -18.31 17.86
CA GLY A 631 -10.39 -18.19 16.92
C GLY A 631 -10.43 -17.01 15.97
N ARG A 632 -11.54 -16.24 15.94
CA ARG A 632 -11.75 -15.12 15.02
C ARG A 632 -12.57 -13.96 15.61
N ALA A 633 -12.60 -13.86 16.93
CA ALA A 633 -13.29 -12.78 17.62
C ALA A 633 -12.72 -11.40 17.26
N THR A 634 -13.62 -10.42 17.18
CA THR A 634 -13.28 -9.02 16.89
C THR A 634 -13.77 -8.07 17.99
N VAL A 635 -14.67 -8.53 18.84
CA VAL A 635 -15.19 -7.81 20.01
C VAL A 635 -15.01 -8.68 21.23
N PHE A 636 -14.35 -8.14 22.24
CA PHE A 636 -14.03 -8.84 23.48
C PHE A 636 -14.69 -8.11 24.65
N VAL A 637 -15.54 -8.82 25.40
CA VAL A 637 -16.27 -8.27 26.53
C VAL A 637 -15.78 -8.94 27.80
N PHE A 638 -15.24 -8.14 28.69
CA PHE A 638 -14.64 -8.60 29.94
C PHE A 638 -15.64 -8.49 31.10
N PRO A 639 -15.68 -9.47 32.02
CA PRO A 639 -16.63 -9.50 33.13
C PRO A 639 -16.39 -8.47 34.21
#